data_32d039dcbcba3b0282ab081bd2001f39
#
_entry.id   32d039dcbcba3b0282ab081bd2001f39
#
_cell.length_a   1.000
_cell.length_b   1.000
_cell.length_c   1.000
_cell.angle_alpha   90.00
_cell.angle_beta   90.00
_cell.angle_gamma   90.00
#
_symmetry.space_group_name_H-M   'P 1'
#
loop_
_entity.id
_entity.type
_entity.pdbx_description
1 polymer ?
#
loop_
_entity_poly.entity_id
_entity_poly.type
_entity_poly.pdbx_seq_one_letter_code
_entity_poly.pdbx_strand_id
1 'polypeptide(L)'
;MTIPKDPRLSFLPLRLLPGLEILRLDKPAISRFRFAAIAVFGLLLVPLPVTAQSSDQEIQSSFRAGEAALKQGNFNQAVDQFKKVLALDPGLVEAKVNLGLAYQSLLDYDTAARYLSDALHQRPNLFGLNVIVGMDYIKLGAQDKAVPYLRQALQLDPSSRDAHDAMALYYLTQGNIEGAAEQYRKVADLNSDQPEALFKIGHQYLDLAARLAYRGARLYPDSSWGHRFLGDVLFERARWEDAAREYDKALAIEPRQAGLHTQLGECDLHTGKLEDAETEFRKELQLDSHDEQAWLGLASLQLAKGEPVDALGSVDAVWRSSPEALKSLFEFPSIELNKDAAQTAVTRLLDQPEGPAKHFLLSALYTSTNESASAEHELESFQSDLAKWRQTSSQAHPNADSCKLHLYSQCVAWLEKAKPMTSASYLLLGKNYFALQQYEPAARALAQVHGDNNADSEASYWLERTYQALAAEAYAQLESSFPDSWRTHELRAEGFAFRQDRDDAIKEFETALRMRPDEAELHEALGEFYLDSRSDSEAQSELEKAQALDPSSTKTLYLLGDLYVLNNENQKAVPLLRRALQLQPNLTEASGLLGTAYVRMGQFADAIPRLEKAASLDHYGNIHYQLYLAYRKVGQEALAQKALARSQDIRRSSLEHDQALVMGSPRGEPDSQ
;
A
#
# COMPACT_ATOMS: atom_id res chain seq x y z
N MET A 1 23.48 20.02 -10.67
CA MET A 1 23.10 18.71 -10.12
C MET A 1 21.92 18.22 -10.96
N THR A 2 22.17 17.31 -11.86
CA THR A 2 21.17 16.77 -12.79
C THR A 2 20.28 15.81 -12.03
N ILE A 3 19.03 16.21 -11.79
CA ILE A 3 17.95 15.32 -11.32
C ILE A 3 17.65 14.37 -12.48
N PRO A 4 17.74 13.05 -12.34
CA PRO A 4 17.26 12.13 -13.37
C PRO A 4 15.75 12.28 -13.45
N LYS A 5 15.28 12.86 -14.53
CA LYS A 5 13.87 13.06 -14.81
C LYS A 5 13.35 11.83 -15.54
N ASP A 6 12.82 10.86 -14.80
CA ASP A 6 11.79 9.99 -15.35
C ASP A 6 10.47 10.39 -14.66
N PRO A 7 9.58 11.16 -15.34
CA PRO A 7 8.31 11.60 -14.78
C PRO A 7 7.30 10.45 -14.58
N ARG A 8 7.69 9.21 -14.91
CA ARG A 8 6.84 8.02 -14.84
C ARG A 8 6.86 7.27 -13.50
N LEU A 9 7.59 7.79 -12.50
CA LEU A 9 7.59 7.23 -11.14
C LEU A 9 6.47 7.78 -10.25
N SER A 10 5.61 8.63 -10.77
CA SER A 10 4.60 9.33 -9.98
C SER A 10 3.45 8.47 -9.46
N PHE A 11 3.24 7.25 -9.96
CA PHE A 11 2.19 6.37 -9.44
C PHE A 11 2.62 4.91 -9.52
N LEU A 12 3.06 4.36 -8.40
CA LEU A 12 3.01 2.91 -8.20
C LEU A 12 1.54 2.50 -8.08
N PRO A 13 0.98 1.85 -9.10
CA PRO A 13 -0.42 1.53 -9.06
C PRO A 13 -0.71 0.48 -8.00
N LEU A 14 -1.81 0.72 -7.32
CA LEU A 14 -2.47 -0.26 -6.49
C LEU A 14 -2.60 -1.58 -7.25
N ARG A 15 -1.84 -2.59 -6.84
CA ARG A 15 -2.23 -3.95 -7.10
C ARG A 15 -3.56 -4.15 -6.38
N LEU A 16 -4.66 -4.06 -7.09
CA LEU A 16 -5.88 -4.76 -6.70
C LEU A 16 -5.59 -6.25 -6.85
N LEU A 17 -4.85 -6.79 -5.88
CA LEU A 17 -4.80 -8.23 -5.69
C LEU A 17 -6.19 -8.66 -5.22
N PRO A 18 -6.79 -9.65 -5.81
CA PRO A 18 -7.96 -10.29 -5.24
C PRO A 18 -7.52 -10.98 -3.94
N GLY A 19 -7.90 -10.40 -2.81
CA GLY A 19 -7.71 -10.99 -1.50
C GLY A 19 -6.48 -10.50 -0.74
N LEU A 20 -6.73 -9.76 0.31
CA LEU A 20 -5.89 -9.49 1.49
C LEU A 20 -4.37 -9.66 1.25
N GLU A 21 -3.71 -8.55 1.00
CA GLU A 21 -2.26 -8.53 1.15
C GLU A 21 -1.89 -9.03 2.54
N ILE A 22 -0.97 -9.97 2.54
CA ILE A 22 -0.31 -10.48 3.72
C ILE A 22 0.25 -9.28 4.47
N LEU A 23 -0.27 -9.03 5.67
CA LEU A 23 0.32 -8.07 6.59
C LEU A 23 1.81 -8.39 6.69
N ARG A 24 2.65 -7.63 6.02
CA ARG A 24 4.10 -7.69 6.19
C ARG A 24 4.38 -7.29 7.63
N LEU A 25 4.45 -8.28 8.50
CA LEU A 25 5.04 -8.11 9.82
C LEU A 25 6.55 -8.13 9.61
N ASP A 26 7.10 -6.94 9.34
CA ASP A 26 8.55 -6.77 9.28
C ASP A 26 9.20 -7.23 10.57
N LYS A 27 10.30 -7.88 10.41
CA LYS A 27 11.12 -8.52 11.43
C LYS A 27 12.18 -7.69 12.15
N PRO A 28 12.30 -6.39 12.14
CA PRO A 28 13.41 -5.80 12.90
C PRO A 28 13.25 -5.98 14.42
N ALA A 29 12.03 -6.10 14.95
CA ALA A 29 11.82 -6.19 16.39
C ALA A 29 12.30 -7.50 17.03
N ILE A 30 12.19 -8.64 16.32
CA ILE A 30 12.50 -9.93 16.92
C ILE A 30 13.99 -10.27 16.83
N SER A 31 14.70 -9.83 15.79
CA SER A 31 16.11 -10.19 15.62
C SER A 31 17.06 -9.35 16.49
N ARG A 32 16.73 -8.11 16.81
CA ARG A 32 17.55 -7.25 17.66
C ARG A 32 17.36 -7.49 19.16
N PHE A 33 16.20 -7.96 19.59
CA PHE A 33 15.97 -8.33 20.98
C PHE A 33 16.41 -9.73 21.36
N ARG A 34 16.90 -10.55 20.42
CA ARG A 34 17.37 -11.92 20.70
C ARG A 34 18.61 -12.01 21.59
N PHE A 35 19.30 -10.91 21.93
CA PHE A 35 20.61 -11.01 22.60
C PHE A 35 20.87 -10.00 23.72
N ALA A 36 19.88 -9.33 24.28
CA ALA A 36 20.07 -8.57 25.52
C ALA A 36 19.65 -9.39 26.76
N ALA A 37 20.14 -10.60 26.88
CA ALA A 37 20.17 -11.26 28.19
C ALA A 37 21.26 -10.57 29.02
N ILE A 38 20.86 -9.65 29.86
CA ILE A 38 21.76 -8.92 30.76
C ILE A 38 22.31 -9.90 31.79
N ALA A 39 23.57 -10.27 31.65
CA ALA A 39 24.35 -10.90 32.70
C ALA A 39 24.69 -9.82 33.72
N VAL A 40 23.87 -9.67 34.74
CA VAL A 40 24.29 -8.97 35.98
C VAL A 40 24.05 -9.92 37.14
N PHE A 41 25.05 -10.67 37.49
CA PHE A 41 25.15 -11.32 38.80
C PHE A 41 26.42 -10.80 39.47
N GLY A 42 26.25 -9.81 40.35
CA GLY A 42 27.25 -9.44 41.35
C GLY A 42 27.14 -10.38 42.55
N LEU A 43 28.20 -11.10 42.84
CA LEU A 43 28.34 -11.98 44.00
C LEU A 43 28.10 -11.23 45.31
N LEU A 44 27.15 -11.75 46.09
CA LEU A 44 27.21 -11.67 47.60
C LEU A 44 27.26 -13.09 48.13
N LEU A 45 28.44 -13.50 48.53
CA LEU A 45 28.70 -14.76 49.24
C LEU A 45 28.18 -14.68 50.68
N VAL A 46 27.02 -15.32 50.91
CA VAL A 46 26.58 -15.75 52.25
C VAL A 46 26.56 -17.27 52.23
N PRO A 47 27.16 -18.01 53.19
CA PRO A 47 27.13 -19.44 53.17
C PRO A 47 25.73 -19.97 53.50
N LEU A 48 25.05 -20.47 52.50
CA LEU A 48 23.75 -21.12 52.58
C LEU A 48 23.93 -22.62 52.94
N PRO A 49 22.94 -23.27 53.53
CA PRO A 49 23.00 -24.71 53.85
C PRO A 49 23.16 -25.55 52.57
N VAL A 50 23.86 -26.66 52.64
CA VAL A 50 24.27 -27.53 51.52
C VAL A 50 23.16 -27.93 50.54
N THR A 51 21.91 -27.97 51.00
CA THR A 51 20.73 -28.26 50.17
C THR A 51 20.34 -27.07 49.24
N ALA A 52 20.54 -25.82 49.68
CA ALA A 52 20.28 -24.62 48.87
C ALA A 52 21.35 -24.48 47.78
N GLN A 53 22.58 -24.88 48.05
CA GLN A 53 23.70 -24.80 47.13
C GLN A 53 23.58 -25.77 45.92
N SER A 54 22.90 -26.92 46.12
CA SER A 54 22.61 -27.90 45.05
C SER A 54 21.46 -27.42 44.13
N SER A 55 20.44 -26.78 44.70
CA SER A 55 19.31 -26.24 43.91
C SER A 55 19.75 -25.05 43.08
N ASP A 56 20.58 -24.15 43.60
CA ASP A 56 21.11 -22.98 42.85
C ASP A 56 22.00 -23.41 41.66
N GLN A 57 22.82 -24.48 41.85
CA GLN A 57 23.61 -25.03 40.75
C GLN A 57 22.75 -25.67 39.67
N GLU A 58 21.66 -26.36 40.05
CA GLU A 58 20.70 -26.95 39.11
C GLU A 58 19.94 -25.90 38.36
N ILE A 59 19.47 -24.81 39.00
CA ILE A 59 18.85 -23.65 38.38
C ILE A 59 19.78 -23.06 37.34
N GLN A 60 21.03 -22.73 37.71
CA GLN A 60 22.00 -22.12 36.79
C GLN A 60 22.35 -23.05 35.62
N SER A 61 22.52 -24.35 35.82
CA SER A 61 22.83 -25.29 34.77
C SER A 61 21.67 -25.44 33.76
N SER A 62 20.46 -25.58 34.28
CA SER A 62 19.26 -25.69 33.44
C SER A 62 18.96 -24.38 32.70
N PHE A 63 19.16 -23.22 33.33
CA PHE A 63 18.99 -21.92 32.70
C PHE A 63 19.96 -21.74 31.52
N ARG A 64 21.25 -22.03 31.71
CA ARG A 64 22.26 -21.97 30.64
C ARG A 64 21.97 -22.97 29.51
N ALA A 65 21.51 -24.19 29.85
CA ALA A 65 21.11 -25.18 28.85
C ALA A 65 19.90 -24.70 28.02
N GLY A 66 18.93 -24.04 28.67
CA GLY A 66 17.78 -23.42 28.01
C GLY A 66 18.19 -22.29 27.05
N GLU A 67 19.08 -21.37 27.49
CA GLU A 67 19.62 -20.30 26.64
C GLU A 67 20.41 -20.87 25.43
N ALA A 68 21.22 -21.92 25.64
CA ALA A 68 21.93 -22.57 24.56
C ALA A 68 20.97 -23.22 23.55
N ALA A 69 19.91 -23.85 24.02
CA ALA A 69 18.87 -24.43 23.18
C ALA A 69 18.11 -23.36 22.37
N LEU A 70 17.78 -22.20 22.97
CA LEU A 70 17.19 -21.05 22.26
C LEU A 70 18.09 -20.57 21.14
N LYS A 71 19.38 -20.38 21.41
CA LYS A 71 20.37 -19.96 20.40
C LYS A 71 20.51 -20.94 19.24
N GLN A 72 20.34 -22.22 19.49
CA GLN A 72 20.40 -23.28 18.50
C GLN A 72 19.08 -23.51 17.76
N GLY A 73 18.01 -22.78 18.10
CA GLY A 73 16.67 -23.01 17.55
C GLY A 73 15.96 -24.27 18.10
N ASN A 74 16.51 -24.91 19.13
CA ASN A 74 15.93 -26.09 19.76
C ASN A 74 14.87 -25.71 20.79
N PHE A 75 13.76 -25.08 20.33
CA PHE A 75 12.78 -24.45 21.20
C PHE A 75 12.09 -25.42 22.16
N ASN A 76 11.78 -26.65 21.76
CA ASN A 76 11.22 -27.66 22.65
C ASN A 76 12.17 -27.98 23.81
N GLN A 77 13.47 -28.14 23.54
CA GLN A 77 14.47 -28.36 24.58
C GLN A 77 14.60 -27.13 25.50
N ALA A 78 14.52 -25.91 24.93
CA ALA A 78 14.52 -24.68 25.74
C ALA A 78 13.30 -24.65 26.69
N VAL A 79 12.11 -24.99 26.21
CA VAL A 79 10.89 -25.10 27.04
C VAL A 79 11.10 -26.07 28.20
N ASP A 80 11.64 -27.26 27.96
CA ASP A 80 11.87 -28.26 29.00
C ASP A 80 12.87 -27.77 30.06
N GLN A 81 13.93 -27.10 29.66
CA GLN A 81 14.94 -26.58 30.58
C GLN A 81 14.38 -25.41 31.43
N PHE A 82 13.69 -24.44 30.82
CA PHE A 82 13.12 -23.34 31.60
C PHE A 82 11.95 -23.78 32.50
N LYS A 83 11.18 -24.81 32.13
CA LYS A 83 10.21 -25.43 33.04
C LYS A 83 10.87 -26.04 34.27
N LYS A 84 12.02 -26.69 34.13
CA LYS A 84 12.82 -27.19 35.29
C LYS A 84 13.26 -26.05 36.19
N VAL A 85 13.75 -24.95 35.60
CA VAL A 85 14.12 -23.75 36.37
C VAL A 85 12.93 -23.23 37.14
N LEU A 86 11.75 -23.06 36.51
CA LEU A 86 10.55 -22.54 37.17
C LEU A 86 9.92 -23.52 38.19
N ALA A 87 10.22 -24.80 38.09
CA ALA A 87 9.83 -25.77 39.10
C ALA A 87 10.63 -25.60 40.40
N LEU A 88 11.88 -25.15 40.30
CA LEU A 88 12.77 -24.89 41.43
C LEU A 88 12.61 -23.44 41.97
N ASP A 89 12.45 -22.48 41.05
CA ASP A 89 12.19 -21.06 41.37
C ASP A 89 11.04 -20.51 40.50
N PRO A 90 9.79 -20.61 40.96
CA PRO A 90 8.62 -20.09 40.24
C PRO A 90 8.61 -18.57 40.06
N GLY A 91 9.42 -17.85 40.86
CA GLY A 91 9.53 -16.40 40.85
C GLY A 91 10.51 -15.81 39.85
N LEU A 92 11.36 -16.64 39.24
CA LEU A 92 12.43 -16.15 38.38
C LEU A 92 11.91 -15.54 37.07
N VAL A 93 11.90 -14.22 37.00
CA VAL A 93 11.34 -13.45 35.87
C VAL A 93 12.04 -13.78 34.56
N GLU A 94 13.37 -13.90 34.59
CA GLU A 94 14.19 -14.20 33.41
C GLU A 94 13.83 -15.58 32.79
N ALA A 95 13.53 -16.56 33.65
CA ALA A 95 13.09 -17.89 33.18
C ALA A 95 11.69 -17.82 32.57
N LYS A 96 10.76 -17.03 33.14
CA LYS A 96 9.42 -16.81 32.56
C LYS A 96 9.52 -16.12 31.19
N VAL A 97 10.38 -15.10 31.06
CA VAL A 97 10.61 -14.41 29.79
C VAL A 97 11.14 -15.39 28.74
N ASN A 98 12.21 -16.10 29.05
CA ASN A 98 12.84 -17.02 28.09
C ASN A 98 11.91 -18.20 27.72
N LEU A 99 11.11 -18.68 28.68
CA LEU A 99 10.08 -19.70 28.41
C LEU A 99 8.99 -19.16 27.50
N GLY A 100 8.51 -17.93 27.75
CA GLY A 100 7.54 -17.27 26.88
C GLY A 100 8.07 -17.05 25.46
N LEU A 101 9.31 -16.61 25.31
CA LEU A 101 9.97 -16.46 23.99
C LEU A 101 10.15 -17.81 23.27
N ALA A 102 10.44 -18.88 24.02
CA ALA A 102 10.50 -20.23 23.46
C ALA A 102 9.13 -20.68 22.92
N TYR A 103 8.05 -20.44 23.67
CA TYR A 103 6.69 -20.73 23.19
C TYR A 103 6.28 -19.85 22.01
N GLN A 104 6.66 -18.57 21.99
CA GLN A 104 6.44 -17.70 20.85
C GLN A 104 7.13 -18.24 19.58
N SER A 105 8.37 -18.73 19.72
CA SER A 105 9.10 -19.38 18.62
C SER A 105 8.44 -20.69 18.15
N LEU A 106 7.71 -21.36 19.03
CA LEU A 106 6.88 -22.52 18.72
C LEU A 106 5.50 -22.14 18.18
N LEU A 107 5.18 -20.82 18.08
CA LEU A 107 3.89 -20.27 17.68
C LEU A 107 2.73 -20.55 18.68
N ASP A 108 3.04 -20.95 19.89
CA ASP A 108 2.08 -21.06 20.96
C ASP A 108 1.93 -19.70 21.66
N TYR A 109 1.29 -18.77 20.95
CA TYR A 109 1.13 -17.38 21.40
C TYR A 109 0.31 -17.26 22.68
N ASP A 110 -0.65 -18.17 22.93
CA ASP A 110 -1.45 -18.15 24.17
C ASP A 110 -0.59 -18.47 25.39
N THR A 111 0.20 -19.54 25.31
CA THR A 111 1.12 -19.91 26.39
C THR A 111 2.24 -18.87 26.53
N ALA A 112 2.77 -18.32 25.41
CA ALA A 112 3.75 -17.27 25.41
C ALA A 112 3.22 -16.01 26.13
N ALA A 113 2.07 -15.48 25.70
CA ALA A 113 1.46 -14.29 26.29
C ALA A 113 1.22 -14.46 27.80
N ARG A 114 0.82 -15.65 28.26
CA ARG A 114 0.61 -15.92 29.68
C ARG A 114 1.91 -15.81 30.49
N TYR A 115 3.00 -16.46 30.07
CA TYR A 115 4.27 -16.39 30.79
C TYR A 115 4.90 -14.99 30.70
N LEU A 116 4.81 -14.34 29.56
CA LEU A 116 5.35 -12.99 29.36
C LEU A 116 4.55 -11.92 30.13
N SER A 117 3.22 -12.05 30.18
CA SER A 117 2.37 -11.19 31.01
C SER A 117 2.68 -11.37 32.50
N ASP A 118 2.92 -12.61 32.93
CA ASP A 118 3.28 -12.94 34.33
C ASP A 118 4.65 -12.31 34.71
N ALA A 119 5.59 -12.26 33.75
CA ALA A 119 6.84 -11.56 33.92
C ALA A 119 6.64 -10.03 34.02
N LEU A 120 5.76 -9.46 33.17
CA LEU A 120 5.43 -8.04 33.18
C LEU A 120 4.68 -7.60 34.45
N HIS A 121 3.87 -8.46 35.07
CA HIS A 121 3.27 -8.15 36.37
C HIS A 121 4.31 -7.91 37.46
N GLN A 122 5.47 -8.57 37.38
CA GLN A 122 6.57 -8.37 38.31
C GLN A 122 7.50 -7.21 37.91
N ARG A 123 7.69 -7.02 36.60
CA ARG A 123 8.55 -5.96 36.02
C ARG A 123 7.84 -5.26 34.86
N PRO A 124 6.95 -4.29 35.12
CA PRO A 124 6.10 -3.67 34.10
C PRO A 124 6.86 -2.79 33.09
N ASN A 125 8.08 -2.37 33.44
CA ASN A 125 8.84 -1.42 32.64
C ASN A 125 9.80 -2.11 31.62
N LEU A 126 9.56 -3.36 31.26
CA LEU A 126 10.31 -4.06 30.22
C LEU A 126 9.69 -3.68 28.86
N PHE A 127 10.25 -2.62 28.24
CA PHE A 127 9.74 -2.05 26.98
C PHE A 127 9.48 -3.10 25.91
N GLY A 128 10.52 -3.84 25.46
CA GLY A 128 10.39 -4.82 24.38
C GLY A 128 9.40 -5.94 24.69
N LEU A 129 9.26 -6.31 25.98
CA LEU A 129 8.32 -7.33 26.39
C LEU A 129 6.86 -6.84 26.26
N ASN A 130 6.59 -5.57 26.57
CA ASN A 130 5.27 -4.97 26.36
C ASN A 130 4.89 -4.99 24.86
N VAL A 131 5.81 -4.70 23.94
CA VAL A 131 5.57 -4.80 22.51
C VAL A 131 5.24 -6.24 22.12
N ILE A 132 6.07 -7.21 22.55
CA ILE A 132 5.90 -8.63 22.23
C ILE A 132 4.54 -9.17 22.71
N VAL A 133 4.18 -8.91 23.96
CA VAL A 133 2.88 -9.37 24.52
C VAL A 133 1.71 -8.73 23.79
N GLY A 134 1.81 -7.43 23.46
CA GLY A 134 0.81 -6.76 22.64
C GLY A 134 0.62 -7.43 21.28
N MET A 135 1.72 -7.73 20.60
CA MET A 135 1.69 -8.44 19.31
C MET A 135 1.14 -9.86 19.42
N ASP A 136 1.49 -10.62 20.47
CA ASP A 136 0.95 -11.95 20.69
C ASP A 136 -0.58 -11.92 20.86
N TYR A 137 -1.11 -10.96 21.62
CA TYR A 137 -2.55 -10.79 21.76
C TYR A 137 -3.25 -10.36 20.46
N ILE A 138 -2.60 -9.54 19.60
CA ILE A 138 -3.12 -9.23 18.27
C ILE A 138 -3.22 -10.51 17.43
N LYS A 139 -2.17 -11.33 17.41
CA LYS A 139 -2.15 -12.62 16.68
C LYS A 139 -3.21 -13.61 17.19
N LEU A 140 -3.52 -13.56 18.47
CA LEU A 140 -4.60 -14.36 19.09
C LEU A 140 -6.00 -13.80 18.82
N GLY A 141 -6.13 -12.66 18.16
CA GLY A 141 -7.42 -11.99 17.98
C GLY A 141 -7.99 -11.40 19.27
N ALA A 142 -7.17 -11.23 20.31
CA ALA A 142 -7.53 -10.67 21.61
C ALA A 142 -7.13 -9.20 21.76
N GLN A 143 -7.59 -8.36 20.82
CA GLN A 143 -7.16 -6.98 20.63
C GLN A 143 -7.33 -6.12 21.90
N ASP A 144 -8.41 -6.31 22.64
CA ASP A 144 -8.66 -5.56 23.91
C ASP A 144 -7.56 -5.81 24.94
N LYS A 145 -6.94 -7.00 24.92
CA LYS A 145 -5.83 -7.34 25.80
C LYS A 145 -4.49 -6.78 25.29
N ALA A 146 -4.35 -6.53 23.99
CA ALA A 146 -3.12 -5.99 23.40
C ALA A 146 -2.88 -4.53 23.79
N VAL A 147 -3.95 -3.71 23.76
CA VAL A 147 -3.87 -2.24 23.92
C VAL A 147 -3.15 -1.78 25.17
N PRO A 148 -3.41 -2.31 26.39
CA PRO A 148 -2.72 -1.87 27.59
C PRO A 148 -1.19 -2.01 27.50
N TYR A 149 -0.72 -3.13 26.93
CA TYR A 149 0.72 -3.39 26.76
C TYR A 149 1.35 -2.48 25.72
N LEU A 150 0.71 -2.28 24.58
CA LEU A 150 1.21 -1.38 23.54
C LEU A 150 1.25 0.08 24.00
N ARG A 151 0.23 0.52 24.75
CA ARG A 151 0.24 1.86 25.38
C ARG A 151 1.36 1.99 26.40
N GLN A 152 1.60 0.96 27.22
CA GLN A 152 2.71 0.96 28.17
C GLN A 152 4.06 1.00 27.44
N ALA A 153 4.22 0.31 26.33
CA ALA A 153 5.42 0.40 25.50
C ALA A 153 5.63 1.84 25.00
N LEU A 154 4.60 2.48 24.45
CA LEU A 154 4.69 3.88 23.99
C LEU A 154 4.86 4.91 25.11
N GLN A 155 4.45 4.59 26.35
CA GLN A 155 4.76 5.43 27.51
C GLN A 155 6.23 5.29 27.93
N LEU A 156 6.81 4.10 27.79
CA LEU A 156 8.21 3.84 28.12
C LEU A 156 9.17 4.41 27.08
N ASP A 157 8.80 4.30 25.79
CA ASP A 157 9.54 4.88 24.67
C ASP A 157 8.55 5.44 23.63
N PRO A 158 8.22 6.74 23.70
CA PRO A 158 7.34 7.41 22.75
C PRO A 158 7.92 7.52 21.33
N SER A 159 9.21 7.25 21.15
CA SER A 159 9.89 7.32 19.86
C SER A 159 10.08 5.95 19.22
N SER A 160 9.59 4.89 19.85
CA SER A 160 9.76 3.53 19.34
C SER A 160 8.94 3.25 18.09
N ARG A 161 9.63 3.04 16.99
CA ARG A 161 9.05 2.58 15.73
C ARG A 161 8.26 1.27 15.93
N ASP A 162 8.86 0.28 16.58
CA ASP A 162 8.25 -1.04 16.77
C ASP A 162 6.92 -0.97 17.54
N ALA A 163 6.85 -0.08 18.55
CA ALA A 163 5.63 0.12 19.32
C ALA A 163 4.55 0.86 18.52
N HIS A 164 4.92 1.82 17.66
CA HIS A 164 4.01 2.49 16.75
C HIS A 164 3.52 1.54 15.66
N ASP A 165 4.39 0.74 15.06
CA ASP A 165 4.02 -0.26 14.07
C ASP A 165 3.04 -1.30 14.66
N ALA A 166 3.31 -1.78 15.87
CA ALA A 166 2.40 -2.69 16.57
C ALA A 166 1.03 -2.04 16.88
N MET A 167 1.02 -0.76 17.25
CA MET A 167 -0.22 -0.02 17.47
C MET A 167 -0.97 0.23 16.15
N ALA A 168 -0.27 0.52 15.05
CA ALA A 168 -0.87 0.63 13.73
C ALA A 168 -1.54 -0.70 13.31
N LEU A 169 -0.85 -1.82 13.52
CA LEU A 169 -1.42 -3.15 13.26
C LEU A 169 -2.69 -3.40 14.11
N TYR A 170 -2.67 -3.02 15.38
CA TYR A 170 -3.89 -3.07 16.20
C TYR A 170 -5.03 -2.30 15.55
N TYR A 171 -4.81 -1.05 15.12
CA TYR A 171 -5.85 -0.25 14.47
C TYR A 171 -6.34 -0.87 13.16
N LEU A 172 -5.45 -1.44 12.35
CA LEU A 172 -5.82 -2.14 11.11
C LEU A 172 -6.71 -3.36 11.37
N THR A 173 -6.46 -4.11 12.45
CA THR A 173 -7.33 -5.24 12.83
C THR A 173 -8.73 -4.81 13.28
N GLN A 174 -8.88 -3.55 13.69
CA GLN A 174 -10.18 -2.94 14.02
C GLN A 174 -10.83 -2.25 12.81
N GLY A 175 -10.19 -2.27 11.62
CA GLY A 175 -10.63 -1.52 10.46
C GLY A 175 -10.48 0.01 10.60
N ASN A 176 -9.76 0.47 11.61
CA ASN A 176 -9.50 1.89 11.87
C ASN A 176 -8.24 2.32 11.08
N ILE A 177 -8.45 2.69 9.81
CA ILE A 177 -7.40 3.10 8.88
C ILE A 177 -6.75 4.41 9.36
N GLU A 178 -7.56 5.35 9.85
CA GLU A 178 -7.11 6.65 10.32
C GLU A 178 -6.18 6.54 11.56
N GLY A 179 -6.54 5.63 12.48
CA GLY A 179 -5.70 5.33 13.65
C GLY A 179 -4.35 4.71 13.25
N ALA A 180 -4.34 3.85 12.24
CA ALA A 180 -3.11 3.28 11.71
C ALA A 180 -2.25 4.36 11.03
N ALA A 181 -2.84 5.21 10.19
CA ALA A 181 -2.16 6.31 9.52
C ALA A 181 -1.50 7.27 10.51
N GLU A 182 -2.17 7.58 11.63
CA GLU A 182 -1.59 8.42 12.69
C GLU A 182 -0.34 7.79 13.31
N GLN A 183 -0.31 6.48 13.48
CA GLN A 183 0.89 5.80 14.00
C GLN A 183 2.02 5.80 12.96
N TYR A 184 1.72 5.57 11.70
CA TYR A 184 2.70 5.60 10.61
C TYR A 184 3.32 7.00 10.43
N ARG A 185 2.51 8.07 10.55
CA ARG A 185 3.03 9.45 10.57
C ARG A 185 4.07 9.66 11.67
N LYS A 186 3.81 9.20 12.89
CA LYS A 186 4.77 9.30 13.98
C LYS A 186 6.08 8.58 13.66
N VAL A 187 6.01 7.44 12.98
CA VAL A 187 7.21 6.74 12.49
C VAL A 187 7.93 7.55 11.43
N ALA A 188 7.20 8.19 10.51
CA ALA A 188 7.74 9.07 9.48
C ALA A 188 8.52 10.25 10.08
N ASP A 189 7.88 10.98 11.00
CA ASP A 189 8.46 12.14 11.67
C ASP A 189 9.75 11.80 12.43
N LEU A 190 9.83 10.59 12.99
CA LEU A 190 10.97 10.14 13.79
C LEU A 190 12.17 9.63 12.99
N ASN A 191 11.98 9.22 11.72
CA ASN A 191 12.98 8.47 10.96
C ASN A 191 13.12 8.94 9.50
N SER A 192 12.77 10.18 9.19
CA SER A 192 12.82 10.74 7.83
C SER A 192 14.22 10.82 7.21
N ASP A 193 15.26 10.55 7.98
CA ASP A 193 16.67 10.55 7.59
C ASP A 193 17.22 9.14 7.23
N GLN A 194 16.38 8.12 7.18
CA GLN A 194 16.77 6.72 6.92
C GLN A 194 16.08 6.17 5.69
N PRO A 195 16.81 5.58 4.71
CA PRO A 195 16.23 5.02 3.50
C PRO A 195 15.24 3.89 3.78
N GLU A 196 15.51 3.04 4.76
CA GLU A 196 14.60 1.97 5.18
C GLU A 196 13.27 2.50 5.71
N ALA A 197 13.29 3.63 6.41
CA ALA A 197 12.08 4.24 6.94
C ALA A 197 11.22 4.84 5.82
N LEU A 198 11.83 5.58 4.90
CA LEU A 198 11.14 6.18 3.77
C LEU A 198 10.51 5.12 2.85
N PHE A 199 11.26 4.06 2.54
CA PHE A 199 10.75 2.93 1.77
C PHE A 199 9.53 2.29 2.44
N LYS A 200 9.65 1.97 3.72
CA LYS A 200 8.59 1.34 4.51
C LYS A 200 7.34 2.21 4.61
N ILE A 201 7.51 3.50 4.90
CA ILE A 201 6.41 4.45 5.03
C ILE A 201 5.65 4.57 3.72
N GLY A 202 6.36 4.66 2.58
CA GLY A 202 5.73 4.66 1.27
C GLY A 202 4.83 3.43 1.07
N HIS A 203 5.32 2.23 1.37
CA HIS A 203 4.54 1.00 1.28
C HIS A 203 3.37 0.96 2.27
N GLN A 204 3.54 1.48 3.49
CA GLN A 204 2.46 1.57 4.47
C GLN A 204 1.33 2.48 4.00
N TYR A 205 1.65 3.63 3.40
CA TYR A 205 0.64 4.51 2.81
C TYR A 205 -0.06 3.86 1.60
N LEU A 206 0.66 3.12 0.75
CA LEU A 206 0.03 2.36 -0.34
C LEU A 206 -0.91 1.26 0.20
N ASP A 207 -0.55 0.56 1.28
CA ASP A 207 -1.45 -0.42 1.92
C ASP A 207 -2.72 0.24 2.45
N LEU A 208 -2.61 1.43 3.06
CA LEU A 208 -3.79 2.18 3.50
C LEU A 208 -4.68 2.61 2.32
N ALA A 209 -4.09 3.09 1.23
CA ALA A 209 -4.81 3.44 0.01
C ALA A 209 -5.54 2.22 -0.57
N ALA A 210 -4.85 1.08 -0.69
CA ALA A 210 -5.43 -0.18 -1.16
C ALA A 210 -6.62 -0.64 -0.30
N ARG A 211 -6.52 -0.53 1.02
CA ARG A 211 -7.62 -0.87 1.95
C ARG A 211 -8.82 0.04 1.78
N LEU A 212 -8.61 1.32 1.55
CA LEU A 212 -9.69 2.27 1.28
C LEU A 212 -10.37 1.98 -0.04
N ALA A 213 -9.62 1.73 -1.11
CA ALA A 213 -10.15 1.35 -2.42
C ALA A 213 -10.98 0.06 -2.32
N TYR A 214 -10.45 -0.99 -1.66
CA TYR A 214 -11.18 -2.24 -1.43
C TYR A 214 -12.45 -2.02 -0.60
N ARG A 215 -12.38 -1.23 0.46
CA ARG A 215 -13.54 -0.87 1.30
C ARG A 215 -14.59 -0.12 0.48
N GLY A 216 -14.17 0.87 -0.32
CA GLY A 216 -15.04 1.66 -1.20
C GLY A 216 -15.76 0.79 -2.23
N ALA A 217 -15.03 -0.04 -2.96
CA ALA A 217 -15.59 -0.95 -3.95
C ALA A 217 -16.57 -1.98 -3.34
N ARG A 218 -16.33 -2.43 -2.10
CA ARG A 218 -17.19 -3.40 -1.41
C ARG A 218 -18.44 -2.78 -0.79
N LEU A 219 -18.32 -1.58 -0.18
CA LEU A 219 -19.42 -0.94 0.53
C LEU A 219 -20.34 -0.15 -0.41
N TYR A 220 -19.79 0.36 -1.51
CA TYR A 220 -20.48 1.26 -2.43
C TYR A 220 -20.32 0.85 -3.91
N PRO A 221 -20.51 -0.46 -4.27
CA PRO A 221 -20.20 -0.97 -5.62
C PRO A 221 -21.01 -0.29 -6.73
N ASP A 222 -22.26 0.10 -6.42
CA ASP A 222 -23.18 0.73 -7.36
C ASP A 222 -23.30 2.26 -7.14
N SER A 223 -22.35 2.87 -6.43
CA SER A 223 -22.31 4.34 -6.25
C SER A 223 -21.51 5.00 -7.36
N SER A 224 -21.78 6.28 -7.59
CA SER A 224 -21.01 7.12 -8.51
C SER A 224 -19.50 7.10 -8.15
N TRP A 225 -19.16 7.21 -6.88
CA TRP A 225 -17.78 7.11 -6.41
C TRP A 225 -17.17 5.72 -6.57
N GLY A 226 -17.95 4.64 -6.41
CA GLY A 226 -17.48 3.28 -6.65
C GLY A 226 -17.10 3.05 -8.12
N HIS A 227 -17.93 3.54 -9.07
CA HIS A 227 -17.60 3.50 -10.49
C HIS A 227 -16.42 4.41 -10.85
N ARG A 228 -16.31 5.60 -10.22
CA ARG A 228 -15.14 6.46 -10.38
C ARG A 228 -13.86 5.78 -9.94
N PHE A 229 -13.83 5.15 -8.75
CA PHE A 229 -12.69 4.36 -8.29
C PHE A 229 -12.24 3.31 -9.30
N LEU A 230 -13.21 2.55 -9.81
CA LEU A 230 -12.89 1.51 -10.80
C LEU A 230 -12.39 2.13 -12.11
N GLY A 231 -12.96 3.25 -12.52
CA GLY A 231 -12.53 4.02 -13.69
C GLY A 231 -11.08 4.48 -13.53
N ASP A 232 -10.71 5.08 -12.39
CA ASP A 232 -9.36 5.57 -12.11
C ASP A 232 -8.34 4.41 -12.14
N VAL A 233 -8.66 3.26 -11.53
CA VAL A 233 -7.81 2.06 -11.57
C VAL A 233 -7.59 1.56 -13.01
N LEU A 234 -8.63 1.58 -13.83
CA LEU A 234 -8.54 1.17 -15.24
C LEU A 234 -7.73 2.19 -16.06
N PHE A 235 -7.91 3.47 -15.77
CA PHE A 235 -7.16 4.57 -16.39
C PHE A 235 -5.65 4.45 -16.11
N GLU A 236 -5.26 4.23 -14.87
CA GLU A 236 -3.85 4.02 -14.48
C GLU A 236 -3.21 2.80 -15.15
N ARG A 237 -4.02 1.81 -15.56
CA ARG A 237 -3.59 0.63 -16.31
C ARG A 237 -3.59 0.82 -17.83
N ALA A 238 -3.75 2.04 -18.31
CA ALA A 238 -3.89 2.38 -19.72
C ALA A 238 -5.05 1.63 -20.44
N ARG A 239 -6.10 1.25 -19.66
CA ARG A 239 -7.33 0.64 -20.19
C ARG A 239 -8.38 1.72 -20.41
N TRP A 240 -8.07 2.64 -21.30
CA TRP A 240 -8.80 3.89 -21.50
C TRP A 240 -10.29 3.70 -21.82
N GLU A 241 -10.64 2.76 -22.70
CA GLU A 241 -12.03 2.47 -23.08
C GLU A 241 -12.82 1.84 -21.93
N ASP A 242 -12.15 1.02 -21.11
CA ASP A 242 -12.79 0.42 -19.94
C ASP A 242 -13.02 1.46 -18.85
N ALA A 243 -12.03 2.33 -18.62
CA ALA A 243 -12.14 3.46 -17.71
C ALA A 243 -13.31 4.38 -18.10
N ALA A 244 -13.41 4.73 -19.39
CA ALA A 244 -14.50 5.57 -19.90
C ALA A 244 -15.88 4.96 -19.61
N ARG A 245 -16.05 3.62 -19.77
CA ARG A 245 -17.32 2.96 -19.44
C ARG A 245 -17.69 3.06 -17.96
N GLU A 246 -16.73 3.00 -17.08
CA GLU A 246 -16.99 3.17 -15.64
C GLU A 246 -17.32 4.62 -15.28
N TYR A 247 -16.65 5.59 -15.91
CA TYR A 247 -17.00 7.01 -15.73
C TYR A 247 -18.37 7.35 -16.28
N ASP A 248 -18.79 6.77 -17.41
CA ASP A 248 -20.14 6.89 -17.94
C ASP A 248 -21.19 6.35 -16.96
N LYS A 249 -20.93 5.21 -16.30
CA LYS A 249 -21.81 4.68 -15.25
C LYS A 249 -21.88 5.63 -14.03
N ALA A 250 -20.76 6.20 -13.64
CA ALA A 250 -20.72 7.19 -12.56
C ALA A 250 -21.57 8.42 -12.90
N LEU A 251 -21.45 8.95 -14.12
CA LEU A 251 -22.26 10.07 -14.62
C LEU A 251 -23.75 9.75 -14.76
N ALA A 252 -24.09 8.47 -15.10
CA ALA A 252 -25.50 8.05 -15.13
C ALA A 252 -26.15 8.11 -13.74
N ILE A 253 -25.36 7.92 -12.66
CA ILE A 253 -25.83 8.01 -11.27
C ILE A 253 -25.81 9.48 -10.80
N GLU A 254 -24.72 10.20 -11.03
CA GLU A 254 -24.50 11.58 -10.61
C GLU A 254 -24.01 12.45 -11.78
N PRO A 255 -24.93 12.99 -12.61
CA PRO A 255 -24.59 13.69 -13.86
C PRO A 255 -23.77 14.99 -13.69
N ARG A 256 -23.59 15.47 -12.46
CA ARG A 256 -22.84 16.68 -12.14
C ARG A 256 -21.68 16.43 -11.20
N GLN A 257 -21.22 15.17 -11.09
CA GLN A 257 -20.07 14.86 -10.26
C GLN A 257 -18.81 15.51 -10.87
N ALA A 258 -18.19 16.40 -10.10
CA ALA A 258 -17.06 17.20 -10.53
C ALA A 258 -15.88 16.33 -11.01
N GLY A 259 -15.27 16.72 -12.12
CA GLY A 259 -14.09 16.09 -12.71
C GLY A 259 -14.34 14.82 -13.51
N LEU A 260 -15.58 14.28 -13.58
CA LEU A 260 -15.83 13.06 -14.38
C LEU A 260 -15.79 13.33 -15.89
N HIS A 261 -16.32 14.45 -16.35
CA HIS A 261 -16.18 14.83 -17.76
C HIS A 261 -14.72 15.08 -18.14
N THR A 262 -13.90 15.62 -17.22
CA THR A 262 -12.46 15.72 -17.42
C THR A 262 -11.81 14.34 -17.62
N GLN A 263 -12.13 13.35 -16.75
CA GLN A 263 -11.60 11.99 -16.89
C GLN A 263 -12.03 11.29 -18.19
N LEU A 264 -13.28 11.50 -18.64
CA LEU A 264 -13.72 11.02 -19.95
C LEU A 264 -12.94 11.69 -21.08
N GLY A 265 -12.73 13.01 -21.01
CA GLY A 265 -11.92 13.74 -21.98
C GLY A 265 -10.48 13.22 -22.06
N GLU A 266 -9.86 12.88 -20.93
CA GLU A 266 -8.54 12.26 -20.90
C GLU A 266 -8.55 10.87 -21.55
N CYS A 267 -9.55 10.03 -21.27
CA CYS A 267 -9.71 8.73 -21.94
C CYS A 267 -9.83 8.89 -23.45
N ASP A 268 -10.63 9.84 -23.92
CA ASP A 268 -10.83 10.10 -25.35
C ASP A 268 -9.57 10.68 -26.00
N LEU A 269 -8.81 11.52 -25.28
CA LEU A 269 -7.53 12.06 -25.72
C LEU A 269 -6.49 10.93 -25.92
N HIS A 270 -6.36 10.03 -24.96
CA HIS A 270 -5.46 8.89 -25.07
C HIS A 270 -5.87 7.85 -26.15
N THR A 271 -7.16 7.76 -26.45
CA THR A 271 -7.66 6.91 -27.56
C THR A 271 -7.70 7.62 -28.91
N GLY A 272 -7.23 8.87 -28.99
CA GLY A 272 -7.14 9.66 -30.21
C GLY A 272 -8.47 10.24 -30.72
N LYS A 273 -9.53 10.24 -29.91
CA LYS A 273 -10.85 10.80 -30.22
C LYS A 273 -10.90 12.28 -29.84
N LEU A 274 -10.15 13.10 -30.60
CA LEU A 274 -9.88 14.48 -30.21
C LEU A 274 -11.12 15.38 -30.13
N GLU A 275 -12.14 15.15 -30.95
CA GLU A 275 -13.39 15.91 -30.94
C GLU A 275 -14.26 15.55 -29.73
N ASP A 276 -14.29 14.28 -29.35
CA ASP A 276 -15.02 13.80 -28.16
C ASP A 276 -14.32 14.36 -26.90
N ALA A 277 -12.99 14.29 -26.82
CA ALA A 277 -12.21 14.85 -25.74
C ALA A 277 -12.49 16.35 -25.53
N GLU A 278 -12.50 17.14 -26.62
CA GLU A 278 -12.81 18.57 -26.56
C GLU A 278 -14.24 18.81 -26.01
N THR A 279 -15.17 17.98 -26.43
CA THR A 279 -16.56 18.07 -25.99
C THR A 279 -16.68 17.80 -24.49
N GLU A 280 -16.01 16.78 -23.99
CA GLU A 280 -16.04 16.40 -22.59
C GLU A 280 -15.36 17.47 -21.71
N PHE A 281 -14.17 17.96 -22.06
CA PHE A 281 -13.52 19.05 -21.32
C PHE A 281 -14.39 20.32 -21.27
N ARG A 282 -15.04 20.66 -22.36
CA ARG A 282 -15.96 21.83 -22.38
C ARG A 282 -17.22 21.61 -21.55
N LYS A 283 -17.73 20.36 -21.44
CA LYS A 283 -18.83 20.06 -20.52
C LYS A 283 -18.43 20.30 -19.06
N GLU A 284 -17.24 19.85 -18.66
CA GLU A 284 -16.75 20.12 -17.31
C GLU A 284 -16.66 21.63 -17.06
N LEU A 285 -16.09 22.39 -17.99
CA LEU A 285 -15.99 23.85 -17.87
C LEU A 285 -17.34 24.58 -17.88
N GLN A 286 -18.43 23.97 -18.37
CA GLN A 286 -19.78 24.49 -18.21
C GLN A 286 -20.33 24.23 -16.80
N LEU A 287 -19.89 23.14 -16.14
CA LEU A 287 -20.25 22.84 -14.76
C LEU A 287 -19.44 23.68 -13.78
N ASP A 288 -18.13 23.78 -14.02
CA ASP A 288 -17.17 24.59 -13.27
C ASP A 288 -16.17 25.27 -14.20
N SER A 289 -16.35 26.54 -14.46
CA SER A 289 -15.46 27.33 -15.33
C SER A 289 -14.04 27.54 -14.78
N HIS A 290 -13.80 27.14 -13.52
CA HIS A 290 -12.51 27.24 -12.84
C HIS A 290 -11.81 25.88 -12.70
N ASP A 291 -12.40 24.81 -13.28
CA ASP A 291 -11.76 23.48 -13.25
C ASP A 291 -10.42 23.51 -14.02
N GLU A 292 -9.34 23.48 -13.26
CA GLU A 292 -7.99 23.56 -13.80
C GLU A 292 -7.58 22.32 -14.60
N GLN A 293 -8.11 21.16 -14.23
CA GLN A 293 -7.82 19.91 -14.92
C GLN A 293 -8.44 19.90 -16.32
N ALA A 294 -9.68 20.35 -16.45
CA ALA A 294 -10.34 20.48 -17.74
C ALA A 294 -9.64 21.52 -18.66
N TRP A 295 -9.17 22.64 -18.11
CA TRP A 295 -8.37 23.59 -18.87
C TRP A 295 -7.04 23.01 -19.35
N LEU A 296 -6.37 22.21 -18.54
CA LEU A 296 -5.11 21.57 -18.90
C LEU A 296 -5.30 20.40 -19.87
N GLY A 297 -6.40 19.65 -19.72
CA GLY A 297 -6.84 18.67 -20.73
C GLY A 297 -7.03 19.33 -22.10
N LEU A 298 -7.71 20.49 -22.15
CA LEU A 298 -7.81 21.29 -23.38
C LEU A 298 -6.45 21.74 -23.89
N ALA A 299 -5.53 22.19 -23.04
CA ALA A 299 -4.19 22.58 -23.46
C ALA A 299 -3.41 21.39 -24.04
N SER A 300 -3.49 20.21 -23.42
CA SER A 300 -2.88 18.98 -23.95
C SER A 300 -3.46 18.60 -25.31
N LEU A 301 -4.77 18.65 -25.46
CA LEU A 301 -5.50 18.44 -26.72
C LEU A 301 -5.04 19.41 -27.82
N GLN A 302 -4.94 20.71 -27.49
CA GLN A 302 -4.52 21.75 -28.43
C GLN A 302 -3.07 21.56 -28.87
N LEU A 303 -2.19 21.12 -27.95
CA LEU A 303 -0.82 20.71 -28.32
C LEU A 303 -0.84 19.50 -29.29
N ALA A 304 -1.71 18.50 -29.03
CA ALA A 304 -1.87 17.36 -29.92
C ALA A 304 -2.35 17.75 -31.32
N LYS A 305 -3.23 18.75 -31.40
CA LYS A 305 -3.71 19.33 -32.67
C LYS A 305 -2.69 20.25 -33.34
N GLY A 306 -1.54 20.55 -32.70
CA GLY A 306 -0.54 21.50 -33.21
C GLY A 306 -0.95 22.96 -33.06
N GLU A 307 -1.74 23.31 -32.09
CA GLU A 307 -2.31 24.63 -31.77
C GLU A 307 -1.71 25.23 -30.48
N PRO A 308 -0.39 25.45 -30.38
CA PRO A 308 0.28 25.84 -29.14
C PRO A 308 -0.14 27.21 -28.59
N VAL A 309 -0.59 28.11 -29.46
CA VAL A 309 -1.08 29.44 -29.02
C VAL A 309 -2.42 29.33 -28.29
N ASP A 310 -3.29 28.44 -28.76
CA ASP A 310 -4.56 28.15 -28.05
C ASP A 310 -4.28 27.43 -26.74
N ALA A 311 -3.32 26.49 -26.72
CA ALA A 311 -2.87 25.85 -25.47
C ALA A 311 -2.34 26.87 -24.46
N LEU A 312 -1.60 27.89 -24.90
CA LEU A 312 -1.17 28.99 -24.03
C LEU A 312 -2.39 29.73 -23.43
N GLY A 313 -3.43 29.94 -24.24
CA GLY A 313 -4.69 30.54 -23.76
C GLY A 313 -5.39 29.72 -22.68
N SER A 314 -5.40 28.40 -22.84
CA SER A 314 -5.96 27.47 -21.85
C SER A 314 -5.15 27.46 -20.55
N VAL A 315 -3.81 27.42 -20.61
CA VAL A 315 -2.93 27.53 -19.43
C VAL A 315 -3.08 28.92 -18.76
N ASP A 316 -3.24 29.99 -19.54
CA ASP A 316 -3.46 31.34 -19.00
C ASP A 316 -4.82 31.45 -18.29
N ALA A 317 -5.84 30.69 -18.70
CA ALA A 317 -7.10 30.58 -17.96
C ALA A 317 -6.89 29.99 -16.57
N VAL A 318 -6.09 28.93 -16.44
CA VAL A 318 -5.69 28.36 -15.14
C VAL A 318 -4.92 29.37 -14.31
N TRP A 319 -3.94 30.05 -14.89
CA TRP A 319 -3.18 31.09 -14.19
C TRP A 319 -4.07 32.19 -13.60
N ARG A 320 -5.11 32.62 -14.34
CA ARG A 320 -6.04 33.66 -13.87
C ARG A 320 -6.94 33.21 -12.75
N SER A 321 -7.35 31.93 -12.73
CA SER A 321 -8.26 31.39 -11.72
C SER A 321 -7.51 30.79 -10.54
N SER A 322 -6.60 29.87 -10.80
CA SER A 322 -5.96 29.00 -9.79
C SER A 322 -4.45 28.85 -10.03
N PRO A 323 -3.64 29.94 -9.91
CA PRO A 323 -2.20 29.85 -10.18
C PRO A 323 -1.47 28.77 -9.37
N GLU A 324 -1.95 28.47 -8.17
CA GLU A 324 -1.39 27.44 -7.29
C GLU A 324 -1.58 26.02 -7.85
N ALA A 325 -2.60 25.80 -8.67
CA ALA A 325 -2.84 24.52 -9.32
C ALA A 325 -1.74 24.13 -10.31
N LEU A 326 -1.16 25.12 -11.00
CA LEU A 326 -0.03 24.88 -11.96
C LEU A 326 1.23 24.33 -11.28
N LYS A 327 1.39 24.50 -9.97
CA LYS A 327 2.50 23.93 -9.22
C LYS A 327 2.37 22.40 -9.05
N SER A 328 1.15 21.89 -9.01
CA SER A 328 0.87 20.47 -8.66
C SER A 328 0.79 19.54 -9.89
N LEU A 329 0.89 20.07 -11.11
CA LEU A 329 0.65 19.29 -12.32
C LEU A 329 1.96 18.82 -12.94
N PHE A 330 2.50 17.70 -12.41
CA PHE A 330 3.74 17.09 -12.89
C PHE A 330 3.58 16.33 -14.21
N GLU A 331 2.37 16.03 -14.65
CA GLU A 331 2.06 15.20 -15.83
C GLU A 331 1.54 15.99 -17.03
N PHE A 332 1.85 17.26 -17.08
CA PHE A 332 1.48 18.08 -18.23
C PHE A 332 2.58 18.10 -19.30
N PRO A 333 2.27 17.94 -20.60
CA PRO A 333 0.97 17.55 -21.16
C PRO A 333 0.63 16.10 -20.85
N SER A 334 -0.66 15.77 -20.72
CA SER A 334 -1.16 14.43 -20.42
C SER A 334 -0.94 13.39 -21.53
N ILE A 335 -0.41 13.81 -22.66
CA ILE A 335 -0.06 12.96 -23.80
C ILE A 335 1.40 13.13 -24.18
N GLU A 336 2.02 12.07 -24.72
CA GLU A 336 3.35 12.15 -25.30
C GLU A 336 3.32 12.89 -26.64
N LEU A 337 4.01 14.02 -26.71
CA LEU A 337 4.25 14.71 -27.96
C LEU A 337 5.52 14.17 -28.61
N ASN A 338 5.49 13.94 -29.93
CA ASN A 338 6.73 13.64 -30.64
C ASN A 338 7.65 14.86 -30.61
N LYS A 339 8.95 14.61 -30.67
CA LYS A 339 9.98 15.66 -30.54
C LYS A 339 9.81 16.82 -31.52
N ASP A 340 9.43 16.53 -32.77
CA ASP A 340 9.26 17.54 -33.81
C ASP A 340 8.06 18.44 -33.56
N ALA A 341 6.96 17.87 -33.09
CA ALA A 341 5.77 18.61 -32.69
C ALA A 341 6.05 19.51 -31.48
N ALA A 342 6.74 18.99 -30.47
CA ALA A 342 7.12 19.76 -29.29
C ALA A 342 8.08 20.93 -29.69
N GLN A 343 9.08 20.69 -30.52
CA GLN A 343 10.00 21.73 -31.01
C GLN A 343 9.28 22.80 -31.85
N THR A 344 8.31 22.39 -32.66
CA THR A 344 7.46 23.32 -33.43
C THR A 344 6.60 24.16 -32.47
N ALA A 345 6.03 23.57 -31.46
CA ALA A 345 5.25 24.28 -30.42
C ALA A 345 6.12 25.32 -29.68
N VAL A 346 7.31 24.93 -29.23
CA VAL A 346 8.30 25.84 -28.63
C VAL A 346 8.57 27.04 -29.53
N THR A 347 8.90 26.81 -30.82
CA THR A 347 9.21 27.88 -31.77
C THR A 347 8.08 28.90 -31.88
N ARG A 348 6.82 28.44 -31.94
CA ARG A 348 5.65 29.32 -32.03
C ARG A 348 5.35 30.06 -30.70
N LEU A 349 5.67 29.46 -29.58
CA LEU A 349 5.45 30.07 -28.26
C LEU A 349 6.52 31.13 -27.95
N LEU A 350 7.74 31.00 -28.46
CA LEU A 350 8.78 32.02 -28.27
C LEU A 350 8.37 33.39 -28.82
N ASP A 351 7.56 33.43 -29.88
CA ASP A 351 7.02 34.66 -30.45
C ASP A 351 5.88 35.28 -29.66
N GLN A 352 5.36 34.58 -28.64
CA GLN A 352 4.26 35.08 -27.81
C GLN A 352 4.77 35.99 -26.67
N PRO A 353 3.94 36.90 -26.16
CA PRO A 353 4.29 37.76 -25.03
C PRO A 353 4.76 36.96 -23.80
N GLU A 354 5.72 37.54 -23.06
CA GLU A 354 6.22 36.94 -21.81
C GLU A 354 5.13 36.93 -20.77
N GLY A 355 5.12 35.85 -19.98
CA GLY A 355 4.17 35.70 -18.89
C GLY A 355 4.19 34.30 -18.24
N PRO A 356 3.61 34.15 -17.06
CA PRO A 356 3.73 32.92 -16.27
C PRO A 356 3.18 31.67 -16.98
N ALA A 357 2.08 31.78 -17.71
CA ALA A 357 1.52 30.67 -18.50
C ALA A 357 2.50 30.21 -19.61
N LYS A 358 3.21 31.16 -20.25
CA LYS A 358 4.23 30.83 -21.25
C LYS A 358 5.41 30.12 -20.61
N HIS A 359 5.92 30.61 -19.48
CA HIS A 359 7.03 29.98 -18.76
C HIS A 359 6.67 28.55 -18.33
N PHE A 360 5.45 28.33 -17.80
CA PHE A 360 4.97 27.01 -17.44
C PHE A 360 4.96 26.07 -18.68
N LEU A 361 4.33 26.51 -19.77
CA LEU A 361 4.16 25.70 -20.98
C LEU A 361 5.49 25.39 -21.66
N LEU A 362 6.41 26.36 -21.75
CA LEU A 362 7.76 26.16 -22.29
C LEU A 362 8.58 25.21 -21.41
N SER A 363 8.50 25.32 -20.08
CA SER A 363 9.19 24.40 -19.18
C SER A 363 8.73 22.95 -19.41
N ALA A 364 7.43 22.70 -19.58
CA ALA A 364 6.88 21.38 -19.87
C ALA A 364 7.37 20.84 -21.23
N LEU A 365 7.32 21.67 -22.28
CA LEU A 365 7.76 21.28 -23.63
C LEU A 365 9.28 21.03 -23.69
N TYR A 366 10.11 21.86 -23.08
CA TYR A 366 11.55 21.62 -22.99
C TYR A 366 11.88 20.35 -22.19
N THR A 367 11.07 20.02 -21.19
CA THR A 367 11.19 18.75 -20.47
C THR A 367 10.93 17.57 -21.42
N SER A 368 9.89 17.63 -22.24
CA SER A 368 9.56 16.56 -23.21
C SER A 368 10.60 16.41 -24.34
N THR A 369 11.34 17.47 -24.66
CA THR A 369 12.43 17.44 -25.67
C THR A 369 13.79 17.09 -25.09
N ASN A 370 13.90 16.83 -23.76
CA ASN A 370 15.15 16.61 -23.04
C ASN A 370 16.13 17.81 -23.03
N GLU A 371 15.61 19.03 -23.12
CA GLU A 371 16.37 20.28 -23.04
C GLU A 371 16.41 20.81 -21.60
N SER A 372 17.05 20.06 -20.71
CA SER A 372 16.96 20.26 -19.24
C SER A 372 17.33 21.67 -18.77
N ALA A 373 18.36 22.32 -19.38
CA ALA A 373 18.77 23.67 -18.99
C ALA A 373 17.70 24.72 -19.34
N SER A 374 17.06 24.60 -20.50
CA SER A 374 15.98 25.50 -20.93
C SER A 374 14.72 25.26 -20.05
N ALA A 375 14.42 24.00 -19.78
CA ALA A 375 13.29 23.65 -18.91
C ALA A 375 13.45 24.23 -17.50
N GLU A 376 14.66 24.13 -16.91
CA GLU A 376 14.97 24.64 -15.58
C GLU A 376 14.88 26.19 -15.53
N HIS A 377 15.40 26.87 -16.54
CA HIS A 377 15.30 28.33 -16.65
C HIS A 377 13.85 28.82 -16.71
N GLU A 378 13.01 28.19 -17.51
CA GLU A 378 11.59 28.55 -17.61
C GLU A 378 10.83 28.22 -16.33
N LEU A 379 11.17 27.11 -15.67
CA LEU A 379 10.58 26.76 -14.40
C LEU A 379 10.94 27.76 -13.29
N GLU A 380 12.19 28.23 -13.22
CA GLU A 380 12.61 29.28 -12.28
C GLU A 380 11.85 30.58 -12.52
N SER A 381 11.67 30.96 -13.78
CA SER A 381 10.88 32.15 -14.18
C SER A 381 9.43 32.02 -13.72
N PHE A 382 8.79 30.88 -13.96
CA PHE A 382 7.43 30.58 -13.50
C PHE A 382 7.33 30.64 -11.97
N GLN A 383 8.27 30.02 -11.24
CA GLN A 383 8.30 30.03 -9.77
C GLN A 383 8.43 31.44 -9.20
N SER A 384 9.25 32.29 -9.85
CA SER A 384 9.36 33.71 -9.49
C SER A 384 8.03 34.45 -9.64
N ASP A 385 7.31 34.21 -10.73
CA ASP A 385 6.02 34.84 -10.97
C ASP A 385 4.95 34.35 -9.97
N LEU A 386 4.96 33.06 -9.65
CA LEU A 386 4.05 32.50 -8.63
C LEU A 386 4.36 33.08 -7.24
N ALA A 387 5.63 33.30 -6.90
CA ALA A 387 6.01 33.96 -5.65
C ALA A 387 5.54 35.41 -5.58
N LYS A 388 5.65 36.18 -6.67
CA LYS A 388 5.12 37.56 -6.77
C LYS A 388 3.60 37.57 -6.60
N TRP A 389 2.89 36.64 -7.28
CA TRP A 389 1.45 36.52 -7.17
C TRP A 389 1.03 36.24 -5.70
N ARG A 390 1.71 35.33 -5.01
CA ARG A 390 1.43 35.02 -3.59
C ARG A 390 1.58 36.23 -2.69
N GLN A 391 2.61 37.06 -2.89
CA GLN A 391 2.81 38.29 -2.11
C GLN A 391 1.66 39.28 -2.30
N THR A 392 1.15 39.43 -3.53
CA THR A 392 0.03 40.34 -3.81
C THR A 392 -1.31 39.78 -3.36
N SER A 393 -1.53 38.49 -3.52
CA SER A 393 -2.80 37.82 -3.17
C SER A 393 -3.00 37.65 -1.67
N SER A 394 -1.93 37.65 -0.85
CA SER A 394 -2.02 37.55 0.60
C SER A 394 -2.73 38.74 1.26
N GLN A 395 -2.98 39.83 0.53
CA GLN A 395 -3.72 41.02 1.00
C GLN A 395 -5.25 40.86 0.87
N ALA A 396 -5.76 39.86 0.14
CA ALA A 396 -7.19 39.59 0.03
C ALA A 396 -7.71 38.91 1.30
N HIS A 397 -8.90 39.32 1.76
CA HIS A 397 -9.50 38.71 2.95
C HIS A 397 -10.12 37.34 2.58
N PRO A 398 -9.71 36.25 3.24
CA PRO A 398 -10.30 34.92 3.02
C PRO A 398 -11.82 34.94 3.29
N ASN A 399 -12.61 34.39 2.38
CA ASN A 399 -14.07 34.30 2.48
C ASN A 399 -14.60 33.04 1.77
N ALA A 400 -15.92 32.82 1.83
CA ALA A 400 -16.56 31.64 1.22
C ALA A 400 -16.41 31.59 -0.32
N ASP A 401 -16.33 32.77 -0.97
CA ASP A 401 -16.17 32.83 -2.43
C ASP A 401 -14.76 32.40 -2.87
N SER A 402 -13.76 32.51 -1.98
CA SER A 402 -12.42 31.97 -2.24
C SER A 402 -12.44 30.46 -2.56
N CYS A 403 -13.34 29.70 -1.93
CA CYS A 403 -13.48 28.27 -2.21
C CYS A 403 -14.13 27.99 -3.56
N LYS A 404 -15.09 28.84 -3.99
CA LYS A 404 -15.74 28.71 -5.31
C LYS A 404 -14.83 29.13 -6.46
N LEU A 405 -13.87 30.00 -6.18
CA LEU A 405 -12.91 30.50 -7.15
C LEU A 405 -11.59 29.72 -7.16
N HIS A 406 -11.53 28.56 -6.50
CA HIS A 406 -10.36 27.71 -6.37
C HIS A 406 -9.10 28.44 -5.85
N LEU A 407 -9.31 29.47 -5.04
CA LEU A 407 -8.22 30.16 -4.32
C LEU A 407 -7.88 29.36 -3.07
N TYR A 408 -7.21 28.22 -3.26
CA TYR A 408 -7.04 27.16 -2.27
C TYR A 408 -6.48 27.65 -0.95
N SER A 409 -5.37 28.40 -0.94
CA SER A 409 -4.78 28.95 0.29
C SER A 409 -5.74 29.85 1.06
N GLN A 410 -6.52 30.66 0.36
CA GLN A 410 -7.50 31.56 1.00
C GLN A 410 -8.72 30.76 1.49
N CYS A 411 -9.18 29.76 0.73
CA CYS A 411 -10.27 28.88 1.15
C CYS A 411 -9.88 28.13 2.44
N VAL A 412 -8.68 27.56 2.50
CA VAL A 412 -8.13 26.91 3.71
C VAL A 412 -8.13 27.89 4.89
N ALA A 413 -7.54 29.08 4.73
CA ALA A 413 -7.47 30.09 5.78
C ALA A 413 -8.85 30.58 6.27
N TRP A 414 -9.88 30.52 5.43
CA TRP A 414 -11.26 30.80 5.82
C TRP A 414 -11.89 29.63 6.57
N LEU A 415 -11.75 28.40 6.06
CA LEU A 415 -12.31 27.19 6.66
C LEU A 415 -11.72 26.90 8.05
N GLU A 416 -10.43 27.09 8.26
CA GLU A 416 -9.78 26.88 9.56
C GLU A 416 -10.35 27.77 10.68
N LYS A 417 -10.89 28.93 10.31
CA LYS A 417 -11.54 29.86 11.24
C LYS A 417 -13.03 29.57 11.46
N ALA A 418 -13.64 28.77 10.57
CA ALA A 418 -15.05 28.42 10.64
C ALA A 418 -15.32 27.51 11.86
N LYS A 419 -16.31 27.87 12.68
CA LYS A 419 -16.77 27.07 13.83
C LYS A 419 -18.28 27.17 13.97
N PRO A 420 -18.98 26.04 14.19
CA PRO A 420 -18.47 24.66 14.25
C PRO A 420 -18.10 24.13 12.87
N MET A 421 -17.11 23.25 12.80
CA MET A 421 -16.78 22.49 11.59
C MET A 421 -17.83 21.41 11.34
N THR A 422 -18.33 21.34 10.11
CA THR A 422 -19.23 20.27 9.65
C THR A 422 -18.47 19.26 8.81
N SER A 423 -19.05 18.06 8.57
CA SER A 423 -18.47 17.07 7.65
C SER A 423 -18.21 17.68 6.25
N ALA A 424 -19.13 18.46 5.71
CA ALA A 424 -18.93 19.17 4.45
C ALA A 424 -17.76 20.16 4.51
N SER A 425 -17.57 20.86 5.65
CA SER A 425 -16.43 21.77 5.83
C SER A 425 -15.11 21.01 5.90
N TYR A 426 -15.08 19.84 6.57
CA TYR A 426 -13.89 18.98 6.62
C TYR A 426 -13.57 18.38 5.26
N LEU A 427 -14.57 17.92 4.50
CA LEU A 427 -14.39 17.42 3.14
C LEU A 427 -13.78 18.50 2.23
N LEU A 428 -14.39 19.72 2.23
CA LEU A 428 -13.89 20.84 1.45
C LEU A 428 -12.47 21.24 1.87
N LEU A 429 -12.20 21.30 3.17
CA LEU A 429 -10.87 21.61 3.71
C LEU A 429 -9.83 20.58 3.25
N GLY A 430 -10.15 19.28 3.32
CA GLY A 430 -9.27 18.21 2.87
C GLY A 430 -8.96 18.28 1.37
N LYS A 431 -9.97 18.53 0.54
CA LYS A 431 -9.79 18.72 -0.92
C LYS A 431 -8.89 19.92 -1.23
N ASN A 432 -9.06 21.04 -0.51
CA ASN A 432 -8.22 22.22 -0.69
C ASN A 432 -6.77 21.99 -0.21
N TYR A 433 -6.57 21.30 0.91
CA TYR A 433 -5.23 20.89 1.33
C TYR A 433 -4.57 19.95 0.30
N PHE A 434 -5.33 19.01 -0.27
CA PHE A 434 -4.85 18.11 -1.32
C PHE A 434 -4.38 18.92 -2.55
N ALA A 435 -5.19 19.87 -3.03
CA ALA A 435 -4.83 20.74 -4.14
C ALA A 435 -3.58 21.59 -3.87
N LEU A 436 -3.32 21.94 -2.60
CA LEU A 436 -2.09 22.63 -2.18
C LEU A 436 -0.89 21.70 -1.97
N GLN A 437 -1.02 20.39 -2.24
CA GLN A 437 -0.02 19.37 -1.94
C GLN A 437 0.33 19.27 -0.43
N GLN A 438 -0.60 19.68 0.42
CA GLN A 438 -0.47 19.55 1.87
C GLN A 438 -1.17 18.24 2.30
N TYR A 439 -0.59 17.12 1.93
CA TYR A 439 -1.26 15.81 2.02
C TYR A 439 -1.50 15.36 3.46
N GLU A 440 -0.60 15.65 4.38
CA GLU A 440 -0.78 15.36 5.79
C GLU A 440 -1.98 16.10 6.43
N PRO A 441 -2.12 17.44 6.27
CA PRO A 441 -3.32 18.16 6.66
C PRO A 441 -4.57 17.67 5.93
N ALA A 442 -4.47 17.31 4.65
CA ALA A 442 -5.57 16.76 3.85
C ALA A 442 -6.10 15.47 4.47
N ALA A 443 -5.22 14.51 4.76
CA ALA A 443 -5.61 13.24 5.38
C ALA A 443 -6.30 13.45 6.73
N ARG A 444 -5.77 14.37 7.57
CA ARG A 444 -6.39 14.69 8.87
C ARG A 444 -7.78 15.30 8.75
N ALA A 445 -7.99 16.18 7.78
CA ALA A 445 -9.29 16.80 7.55
C ALA A 445 -10.30 15.78 7.02
N LEU A 446 -9.93 14.99 6.00
CA LEU A 446 -10.78 13.99 5.39
C LEU A 446 -11.19 12.87 6.36
N ALA A 447 -10.31 12.49 7.28
CA ALA A 447 -10.61 11.52 8.34
C ALA A 447 -11.68 11.97 9.35
N GLN A 448 -12.04 13.26 9.38
CA GLN A 448 -13.11 13.80 10.23
C GLN A 448 -14.48 13.82 9.52
N VAL A 449 -14.54 13.38 8.27
CA VAL A 449 -15.81 13.33 7.52
C VAL A 449 -16.60 12.12 7.97
N HIS A 450 -17.80 12.37 8.48
CA HIS A 450 -18.77 11.34 8.87
C HIS A 450 -20.14 11.81 8.42
N GLY A 451 -20.87 10.97 7.73
CA GLY A 451 -22.15 11.41 7.19
C GLY A 451 -22.99 10.31 6.56
N ASP A 452 -23.66 10.65 5.47
CA ASP A 452 -24.36 9.70 4.63
C ASP A 452 -23.37 8.92 3.72
N ASN A 453 -23.87 7.88 3.08
CA ASN A 453 -23.06 7.01 2.22
C ASN A 453 -22.32 7.77 1.11
N ASN A 454 -22.87 8.89 0.62
CA ASN A 454 -22.23 9.66 -0.45
C ASN A 454 -21.04 10.46 0.08
N ALA A 455 -21.21 11.18 1.21
CA ALA A 455 -20.11 11.91 1.84
C ALA A 455 -18.98 10.99 2.30
N ASP A 456 -19.31 9.80 2.85
CA ASP A 456 -18.34 8.81 3.28
C ASP A 456 -17.58 8.19 2.09
N SER A 457 -18.26 7.98 0.95
CA SER A 457 -17.62 7.44 -0.26
C SER A 457 -16.69 8.47 -0.92
N GLU A 458 -17.11 9.74 -0.99
CA GLU A 458 -16.26 10.84 -1.48
C GLU A 458 -15.03 11.04 -0.58
N ALA A 459 -15.20 11.08 0.74
CA ALA A 459 -14.10 11.21 1.67
C ALA A 459 -13.12 10.03 1.56
N SER A 460 -13.63 8.80 1.40
CA SER A 460 -12.81 7.60 1.19
C SER A 460 -12.00 7.69 -0.10
N TYR A 461 -12.59 8.20 -1.17
CA TYR A 461 -11.91 8.46 -2.44
C TYR A 461 -10.74 9.46 -2.27
N TRP A 462 -11.00 10.61 -1.65
CA TRP A 462 -9.95 11.62 -1.45
C TRP A 462 -8.88 11.18 -0.44
N LEU A 463 -9.23 10.39 0.58
CA LEU A 463 -8.25 9.78 1.49
C LEU A 463 -7.34 8.80 0.77
N GLU A 464 -7.89 7.98 -0.09
CA GLU A 464 -7.13 7.04 -0.91
C GLU A 464 -6.09 7.78 -1.76
N ARG A 465 -6.53 8.80 -2.53
CA ARG A 465 -5.64 9.67 -3.34
C ARG A 465 -4.58 10.38 -2.48
N THR A 466 -4.97 10.79 -1.27
CA THR A 466 -4.05 11.44 -0.33
C THR A 466 -2.96 10.50 0.16
N TYR A 467 -3.30 9.24 0.47
CA TYR A 467 -2.31 8.26 0.88
C TYR A 467 -1.40 7.82 -0.27
N GLN A 468 -1.90 7.74 -1.50
CA GLN A 468 -1.05 7.56 -2.68
C GLN A 468 -0.04 8.71 -2.83
N ALA A 469 -0.49 9.94 -2.68
CA ALA A 469 0.38 11.11 -2.77
C ALA A 469 1.44 11.14 -1.64
N LEU A 470 1.09 10.78 -0.42
CA LEU A 470 2.04 10.64 0.69
C LEU A 470 3.07 9.53 0.43
N ALA A 471 2.66 8.43 -0.19
CA ALA A 471 3.59 7.38 -0.60
C ALA A 471 4.57 7.90 -1.67
N ALA A 472 4.05 8.64 -2.67
CA ALA A 472 4.87 9.25 -3.71
C ALA A 472 5.87 10.27 -3.14
N GLU A 473 5.48 11.09 -2.16
CA GLU A 473 6.40 11.99 -1.45
C GLU A 473 7.52 11.23 -0.75
N ALA A 474 7.20 10.16 -0.02
CA ALA A 474 8.19 9.35 0.68
C ALA A 474 9.18 8.70 -0.29
N TYR A 475 8.71 8.21 -1.44
CA TYR A 475 9.56 7.64 -2.48
C TYR A 475 10.41 8.69 -3.21
N ALA A 476 9.86 9.85 -3.52
CA ALA A 476 10.61 10.97 -4.09
C ALA A 476 11.72 11.45 -3.14
N GLN A 477 11.44 11.50 -1.85
CA GLN A 477 12.44 11.80 -0.83
C GLN A 477 13.51 10.71 -0.74
N LEU A 478 13.13 9.43 -0.81
CA LEU A 478 14.08 8.31 -0.84
C LEU A 478 15.02 8.42 -2.05
N GLU A 479 14.47 8.64 -3.24
CA GLU A 479 15.27 8.78 -4.45
C GLU A 479 16.21 10.00 -4.45
N SER A 480 15.71 11.14 -3.98
CA SER A 480 16.49 12.38 -3.97
C SER A 480 17.57 12.40 -2.88
N SER A 481 17.29 11.85 -1.70
CA SER A 481 18.19 11.88 -0.56
C SER A 481 19.16 10.69 -0.53
N PHE A 482 18.76 9.54 -1.08
CA PHE A 482 19.51 8.28 -1.02
C PHE A 482 19.53 7.55 -2.38
N PRO A 483 19.97 8.21 -3.49
CA PRO A 483 19.84 7.68 -4.86
C PRO A 483 20.56 6.35 -5.09
N ASP A 484 21.60 6.07 -4.30
CA ASP A 484 22.43 4.87 -4.40
C ASP A 484 22.20 3.90 -3.22
N SER A 485 21.07 4.01 -2.52
CA SER A 485 20.74 3.06 -1.47
C SER A 485 20.13 1.78 -2.05
N TRP A 486 20.32 0.65 -1.36
CA TRP A 486 19.73 -0.61 -1.79
C TRP A 486 18.19 -0.57 -1.83
N ARG A 487 17.57 0.23 -0.94
CA ARG A 487 16.11 0.46 -0.94
C ARG A 487 15.65 1.27 -2.15
N THR A 488 16.46 2.20 -2.62
CA THR A 488 16.18 2.94 -3.86
C THR A 488 16.24 2.03 -5.08
N HIS A 489 17.24 1.14 -5.12
CA HIS A 489 17.33 0.14 -6.18
C HIS A 489 16.17 -0.86 -6.12
N GLU A 490 15.75 -1.30 -4.94
CA GLU A 490 14.56 -2.14 -4.76
C GLU A 490 13.28 -1.42 -5.26
N LEU A 491 13.07 -0.16 -4.87
CA LEU A 491 11.94 0.65 -5.33
C LEU A 491 11.92 0.78 -6.86
N ARG A 492 13.07 1.05 -7.49
CA ARG A 492 13.19 1.12 -8.96
C ARG A 492 12.89 -0.22 -9.61
N ALA A 493 13.38 -1.31 -9.03
CA ALA A 493 13.09 -2.66 -9.51
C ALA A 493 11.60 -2.97 -9.49
N GLU A 494 10.89 -2.64 -8.39
CA GLU A 494 9.45 -2.77 -8.28
C GLU A 494 8.72 -1.91 -9.34
N GLY A 495 9.18 -0.67 -9.56
CA GLY A 495 8.66 0.22 -10.61
C GLY A 495 8.84 -0.32 -12.02
N PHE A 496 10.02 -0.88 -12.34
CA PHE A 496 10.26 -1.56 -13.63
C PHE A 496 9.44 -2.83 -13.77
N ALA A 497 9.36 -3.65 -12.71
CA ALA A 497 8.53 -4.86 -12.68
C ALA A 497 7.07 -4.55 -12.98
N PHE A 498 6.56 -3.47 -12.41
CA PHE A 498 5.20 -3.01 -12.68
C PHE A 498 4.97 -2.63 -14.15
N ARG A 499 5.91 -1.91 -14.77
CA ARG A 499 5.87 -1.54 -16.20
C ARG A 499 6.15 -2.72 -17.14
N GLN A 500 6.41 -3.91 -16.60
CA GLN A 500 6.82 -5.10 -17.33
C GLN A 500 8.19 -4.96 -18.04
N ASP A 501 9.01 -4.01 -17.60
CA ASP A 501 10.38 -3.80 -18.06
C ASP A 501 11.31 -4.79 -17.35
N ARG A 502 11.28 -6.04 -17.83
CA ARG A 502 11.90 -7.18 -17.16
C ARG A 502 13.39 -7.03 -16.90
N ASP A 503 14.12 -6.61 -17.92
CA ASP A 503 15.59 -6.57 -17.86
C ASP A 503 16.09 -5.49 -16.89
N ASP A 504 15.44 -4.34 -16.88
CA ASP A 504 15.76 -3.27 -15.94
C ASP A 504 15.33 -3.60 -14.51
N ALA A 505 14.19 -4.28 -14.32
CA ALA A 505 13.79 -4.79 -13.01
C ALA A 505 14.83 -5.74 -12.41
N ILE A 506 15.28 -6.75 -13.17
CA ILE A 506 16.30 -7.70 -12.73
C ILE A 506 17.61 -6.98 -12.38
N LYS A 507 18.05 -6.07 -13.22
CA LYS A 507 19.30 -5.31 -13.02
C LYS A 507 19.28 -4.50 -11.72
N GLU A 508 18.17 -3.88 -11.40
CA GLU A 508 18.00 -3.11 -10.16
C GLU A 508 17.93 -4.04 -8.94
N PHE A 509 17.18 -5.16 -9.00
CA PHE A 509 17.18 -6.16 -7.93
C PHE A 509 18.58 -6.75 -7.69
N GLU A 510 19.33 -7.10 -8.74
CA GLU A 510 20.71 -7.58 -8.61
C GLU A 510 21.63 -6.51 -8.01
N THR A 511 21.39 -5.23 -8.31
CA THR A 511 22.17 -4.13 -7.72
C THR A 511 21.89 -4.02 -6.22
N ALA A 512 20.63 -4.07 -5.81
CA ALA A 512 20.24 -4.11 -4.40
C ALA A 512 20.85 -5.32 -3.67
N LEU A 513 20.79 -6.52 -4.28
CA LEU A 513 21.36 -7.76 -3.73
C LEU A 513 22.88 -7.74 -3.63
N ARG A 514 23.61 -7.07 -4.55
CA ARG A 514 25.07 -6.87 -4.40
C ARG A 514 25.41 -6.06 -3.16
N MET A 515 24.53 -5.13 -2.76
CA MET A 515 24.72 -4.30 -1.56
C MET A 515 24.27 -5.03 -0.28
N ARG A 516 23.26 -5.89 -0.39
CA ARG A 516 22.64 -6.64 0.73
C ARG A 516 22.38 -8.09 0.34
N PRO A 517 23.42 -8.92 0.21
CA PRO A 517 23.29 -10.31 -0.27
C PRO A 517 22.55 -11.24 0.71
N ASP A 518 22.48 -10.87 1.98
CA ASP A 518 21.81 -11.67 3.01
C ASP A 518 20.44 -11.08 3.41
N GLU A 519 19.84 -10.24 2.56
CA GLU A 519 18.53 -9.65 2.83
C GLU A 519 17.42 -10.56 2.29
N ALA A 520 16.68 -11.20 3.19
CA ALA A 520 15.65 -12.17 2.83
C ALA A 520 14.52 -11.53 2.00
N GLU A 521 14.16 -10.27 2.30
CA GLU A 521 13.10 -9.55 1.61
C GLU A 521 13.42 -9.32 0.13
N LEU A 522 14.68 -9.01 -0.21
CA LEU A 522 15.11 -8.82 -1.60
C LEU A 522 15.03 -10.12 -2.40
N HIS A 523 15.48 -11.24 -1.81
CA HIS A 523 15.35 -12.54 -2.44
C HIS A 523 13.89 -12.95 -2.62
N GLU A 524 13.03 -12.62 -1.66
CA GLU A 524 11.59 -12.85 -1.73
C GLU A 524 10.95 -12.02 -2.87
N ALA A 525 11.26 -10.71 -2.95
CA ALA A 525 10.74 -9.81 -3.97
C ALA A 525 11.18 -10.22 -5.38
N LEU A 526 12.46 -10.54 -5.57
CA LEU A 526 12.96 -11.03 -6.84
C LEU A 526 12.36 -12.41 -7.21
N GLY A 527 12.20 -13.29 -6.22
CA GLY A 527 11.57 -14.60 -6.41
C GLY A 527 10.09 -14.46 -6.82
N GLU A 528 9.34 -13.55 -6.22
CA GLU A 528 7.97 -13.22 -6.60
C GLU A 528 7.91 -12.68 -8.04
N PHE A 529 8.81 -11.75 -8.38
CA PHE A 529 8.92 -11.21 -9.74
C PHE A 529 9.19 -12.31 -10.79
N TYR A 530 10.09 -13.26 -10.49
CA TYR A 530 10.33 -14.39 -11.38
C TYR A 530 9.13 -15.33 -11.49
N LEU A 531 8.38 -15.53 -10.40
CA LEU A 531 7.15 -16.33 -10.40
C LEU A 531 6.07 -15.70 -11.31
N ASP A 532 5.85 -14.39 -11.18
CA ASP A 532 4.93 -13.62 -12.02
C ASP A 532 5.34 -13.66 -13.51
N SER A 533 6.65 -13.66 -13.78
CA SER A 533 7.24 -13.73 -15.12
C SER A 533 7.35 -15.15 -15.67
N ARG A 534 6.82 -16.17 -14.96
CA ARG A 534 6.88 -17.60 -15.35
C ARG A 534 8.32 -18.15 -15.51
N SER A 535 9.24 -17.64 -14.73
CA SER A 535 10.61 -18.11 -14.64
C SER A 535 10.78 -18.99 -13.41
N ASP A 536 10.17 -20.17 -13.45
CA ASP A 536 9.96 -21.06 -12.30
C ASP A 536 11.28 -21.49 -11.63
N SER A 537 12.36 -21.73 -12.40
CA SER A 537 13.65 -22.15 -11.86
C SER A 537 14.36 -21.04 -11.11
N GLU A 538 14.33 -19.83 -11.63
CA GLU A 538 14.87 -18.62 -11.01
C GLU A 538 14.06 -18.25 -9.77
N ALA A 539 12.72 -18.31 -9.87
CA ALA A 539 11.82 -18.10 -8.74
C ALA A 539 12.13 -19.07 -7.59
N GLN A 540 12.30 -20.38 -7.89
CA GLN A 540 12.64 -21.37 -6.89
C GLN A 540 13.98 -21.04 -6.21
N SER A 541 15.00 -20.71 -7.00
CA SER A 541 16.33 -20.39 -6.46
C SER A 541 16.30 -19.22 -5.48
N GLU A 542 15.61 -18.14 -5.85
CA GLU A 542 15.56 -16.94 -4.99
C GLU A 542 14.66 -17.15 -3.76
N LEU A 543 13.51 -17.80 -3.92
CA LEU A 543 12.62 -18.10 -2.80
C LEU A 543 13.22 -19.09 -1.80
N GLU A 544 14.02 -20.09 -2.26
CA GLU A 544 14.75 -20.99 -1.37
C GLU A 544 15.84 -20.26 -0.56
N LYS A 545 16.52 -19.27 -1.17
CA LYS A 545 17.46 -18.40 -0.44
C LYS A 545 16.71 -17.55 0.59
N ALA A 546 15.59 -16.93 0.21
CA ALA A 546 14.74 -16.17 1.12
C ALA A 546 14.30 -17.04 2.31
N GLN A 547 13.87 -18.29 2.06
CA GLN A 547 13.48 -19.24 3.10
C GLN A 547 14.65 -19.62 4.03
N ALA A 548 15.86 -19.78 3.48
CA ALA A 548 17.04 -20.10 4.27
C ALA A 548 17.42 -18.94 5.21
N LEU A 549 17.31 -17.71 4.72
CA LEU A 549 17.59 -16.50 5.48
C LEU A 549 16.47 -16.20 6.51
N ASP A 550 15.22 -16.37 6.11
CA ASP A 550 14.05 -16.25 6.98
C ASP A 550 13.08 -17.44 6.89
N PRO A 551 13.29 -18.51 7.67
CA PRO A 551 12.41 -19.68 7.68
C PRO A 551 10.97 -19.42 8.18
N SER A 552 10.70 -18.23 8.67
CA SER A 552 9.39 -17.85 9.22
C SER A 552 8.68 -16.75 8.42
N SER A 553 9.19 -16.37 7.25
CA SER A 553 8.45 -15.52 6.31
C SER A 553 7.22 -16.29 5.80
N THR A 554 6.03 -15.83 6.18
CA THR A 554 4.77 -16.42 5.73
C THR A 554 4.63 -16.27 4.22
N LYS A 555 5.07 -15.13 3.68
CA LYS A 555 5.01 -14.83 2.25
C LYS A 555 5.93 -15.77 1.45
N THR A 556 7.19 -15.92 1.87
CA THR A 556 8.13 -16.87 1.23
C THR A 556 7.58 -18.30 1.24
N LEU A 557 7.05 -18.77 2.39
CA LEU A 557 6.44 -20.10 2.51
C LEU A 557 5.23 -20.28 1.58
N TYR A 558 4.42 -19.24 1.44
CA TYR A 558 3.27 -19.23 0.54
C TYR A 558 3.70 -19.25 -0.93
N LEU A 559 4.65 -18.38 -1.34
CA LEU A 559 5.14 -18.31 -2.72
C LEU A 559 5.82 -19.60 -3.16
N LEU A 560 6.66 -20.21 -2.31
CA LEU A 560 7.23 -21.54 -2.57
C LEU A 560 6.15 -22.63 -2.64
N GLY A 561 5.15 -22.54 -1.77
CA GLY A 561 4.02 -23.45 -1.80
C GLY A 561 3.22 -23.34 -3.09
N ASP A 562 2.97 -22.13 -3.58
CA ASP A 562 2.30 -21.86 -4.86
C ASP A 562 3.13 -22.41 -6.03
N LEU A 563 4.41 -22.07 -6.11
CA LEU A 563 5.33 -22.58 -7.13
C LEU A 563 5.31 -24.11 -7.20
N TYR A 564 5.40 -24.79 -6.05
CA TYR A 564 5.36 -26.25 -6.03
C TYR A 564 3.99 -26.83 -6.40
N VAL A 565 2.89 -26.15 -6.09
CA VAL A 565 1.55 -26.54 -6.56
C VAL A 565 1.45 -26.34 -8.07
N LEU A 566 1.94 -25.23 -8.62
CA LEU A 566 1.97 -24.97 -10.07
C LEU A 566 2.77 -26.08 -10.80
N ASN A 567 3.92 -26.47 -10.28
CA ASN A 567 4.79 -27.50 -10.84
C ASN A 567 4.35 -28.94 -10.50
N ASN A 568 3.15 -29.09 -9.89
CA ASN A 568 2.59 -30.38 -9.47
C ASN A 568 3.44 -31.15 -8.42
N GLU A 569 4.34 -30.47 -7.73
CA GLU A 569 5.18 -31.00 -6.66
C GLU A 569 4.48 -30.93 -5.29
N ASN A 570 3.24 -31.42 -5.24
CA ASN A 570 2.33 -31.25 -4.11
C ASN A 570 2.89 -31.76 -2.77
N GLN A 571 3.76 -32.79 -2.80
CA GLN A 571 4.40 -33.30 -1.57
C GLN A 571 5.35 -32.27 -0.94
N LYS A 572 6.01 -31.42 -1.74
CA LYS A 572 6.84 -30.32 -1.24
C LYS A 572 6.01 -29.12 -0.79
N ALA A 573 4.90 -28.82 -1.49
CA ALA A 573 4.02 -27.70 -1.19
C ALA A 573 3.32 -27.84 0.18
N VAL A 574 2.81 -29.04 0.51
CA VAL A 574 2.00 -29.27 1.71
C VAL A 574 2.68 -28.83 3.02
N PRO A 575 3.93 -29.19 3.34
CA PRO A 575 4.57 -28.75 4.58
C PRO A 575 4.76 -27.23 4.66
N LEU A 576 5.06 -26.58 3.54
CA LEU A 576 5.24 -25.12 3.47
C LEU A 576 3.93 -24.39 3.70
N LEU A 577 2.86 -24.77 2.99
CA LEU A 577 1.54 -24.17 3.12
C LEU A 577 0.93 -24.41 4.51
N ARG A 578 1.15 -25.61 5.10
CA ARG A 578 0.79 -25.86 6.49
C ARG A 578 1.53 -24.93 7.45
N ARG A 579 2.83 -24.73 7.22
CA ARG A 579 3.64 -23.83 8.05
C ARG A 579 3.20 -22.37 7.89
N ALA A 580 2.91 -21.93 6.68
CA ALA A 580 2.33 -20.61 6.43
C ALA A 580 1.01 -20.40 7.19
N LEU A 581 0.11 -21.40 7.18
CA LEU A 581 -1.17 -21.37 7.90
C LEU A 581 -1.04 -21.49 9.43
N GLN A 582 0.04 -22.07 9.94
CA GLN A 582 0.36 -22.02 11.38
C GLN A 582 0.80 -20.63 11.80
N LEU A 583 1.60 -19.95 10.97
CA LEU A 583 2.07 -18.59 11.21
C LEU A 583 0.92 -17.56 11.05
N GLN A 584 0.10 -17.76 10.02
CA GLN A 584 -1.02 -16.90 9.70
C GLN A 584 -2.29 -17.74 9.39
N PRO A 585 -3.09 -18.07 10.42
CA PRO A 585 -4.25 -18.96 10.26
C PRO A 585 -5.32 -18.44 9.29
N ASN A 586 -5.37 -17.15 9.04
CA ASN A 586 -6.36 -16.51 8.16
C ASN A 586 -5.89 -16.29 6.73
N LEU A 587 -4.72 -16.80 6.34
CA LEU A 587 -4.23 -16.75 4.96
C LEU A 587 -5.07 -17.69 4.08
N THR A 588 -6.13 -17.11 3.52
CA THR A 588 -7.17 -17.84 2.79
C THR A 588 -6.62 -18.42 1.49
N GLU A 589 -5.70 -17.71 0.83
CA GLU A 589 -4.98 -18.11 -0.39
C GLU A 589 -4.18 -19.39 -0.15
N ALA A 590 -3.38 -19.42 0.90
CA ALA A 590 -2.62 -20.62 1.28
C ALA A 590 -3.55 -21.80 1.62
N SER A 591 -4.74 -21.51 2.19
CA SER A 591 -5.76 -22.54 2.42
C SER A 591 -6.27 -23.14 1.11
N GLY A 592 -6.53 -22.31 0.10
CA GLY A 592 -6.96 -22.74 -1.24
C GLY A 592 -5.90 -23.60 -1.94
N LEU A 593 -4.64 -23.16 -1.92
CA LEU A 593 -3.52 -23.91 -2.50
C LEU A 593 -3.31 -25.26 -1.78
N LEU A 594 -3.36 -25.26 -0.44
CA LEU A 594 -3.24 -26.50 0.35
C LEU A 594 -4.38 -27.48 0.02
N GLY A 595 -5.61 -26.97 -0.11
CA GLY A 595 -6.75 -27.76 -0.54
C GLY A 595 -6.57 -28.35 -1.92
N THR A 596 -6.07 -27.59 -2.87
CA THR A 596 -5.75 -28.02 -4.23
C THR A 596 -4.65 -29.10 -4.22
N ALA A 597 -3.58 -28.91 -3.44
CA ALA A 597 -2.53 -29.92 -3.27
C ALA A 597 -3.09 -31.23 -2.72
N TYR A 598 -3.98 -31.17 -1.71
CA TYR A 598 -4.63 -32.37 -1.15
C TYR A 598 -5.52 -33.08 -2.18
N VAL A 599 -6.30 -32.34 -2.99
CA VAL A 599 -7.10 -32.97 -4.08
C VAL A 599 -6.20 -33.73 -5.05
N ARG A 600 -5.10 -33.10 -5.51
CA ARG A 600 -4.12 -33.72 -6.42
C ARG A 600 -3.44 -34.95 -5.83
N MET A 601 -3.25 -34.98 -4.50
CA MET A 601 -2.70 -36.12 -3.77
C MET A 601 -3.76 -37.18 -3.40
N GLY A 602 -5.04 -36.98 -3.74
CA GLY A 602 -6.12 -37.89 -3.41
C GLY A 602 -6.60 -37.82 -1.94
N GLN A 603 -6.16 -36.84 -1.17
CA GLN A 603 -6.53 -36.60 0.22
C GLN A 603 -7.79 -35.73 0.32
N PHE A 604 -8.89 -36.24 -0.21
CA PHE A 604 -10.12 -35.47 -0.43
C PHE A 604 -10.78 -34.99 0.87
N ALA A 605 -10.73 -35.78 1.93
CA ALA A 605 -11.28 -35.40 3.24
C ALA A 605 -10.54 -34.19 3.86
N ASP A 606 -9.22 -34.11 3.70
CA ASP A 606 -8.40 -33.01 4.21
C ASP A 606 -8.53 -31.77 3.31
N ALA A 607 -8.84 -31.95 2.02
CA ALA A 607 -8.99 -30.87 1.05
C ALA A 607 -10.24 -30.03 1.30
N ILE A 608 -11.39 -30.67 1.62
CA ILE A 608 -12.70 -30.01 1.73
C ILE A 608 -12.67 -28.79 2.66
N PRO A 609 -12.28 -28.89 3.94
CA PRO A 609 -12.34 -27.75 4.85
C PRO A 609 -11.38 -26.61 4.44
N ARG A 610 -10.32 -26.93 3.70
CA ARG A 610 -9.37 -25.93 3.19
C ARG A 610 -9.94 -25.15 2.00
N LEU A 611 -10.57 -25.85 1.06
CA LEU A 611 -11.23 -25.27 -0.09
C LEU A 611 -12.49 -24.49 0.29
N GLU A 612 -13.30 -24.98 1.24
CA GLU A 612 -14.45 -24.25 1.78
C GLU A 612 -14.05 -22.89 2.36
N LYS A 613 -12.93 -22.85 3.10
CA LYS A 613 -12.38 -21.60 3.64
C LYS A 613 -11.97 -20.63 2.53
N ALA A 614 -11.49 -21.14 1.42
CA ALA A 614 -11.04 -20.33 0.27
C ALA A 614 -12.13 -20.05 -0.77
N ALA A 615 -13.34 -20.56 -0.60
CA ALA A 615 -14.41 -20.50 -1.60
C ALA A 615 -14.81 -19.08 -2.02
N SER A 616 -14.63 -18.09 -1.13
CA SER A 616 -14.89 -16.66 -1.42
C SER A 616 -13.87 -16.03 -2.38
N LEU A 617 -12.71 -16.66 -2.57
CA LEU A 617 -11.65 -16.19 -3.48
C LEU A 617 -11.76 -16.80 -4.89
N ASP A 618 -12.81 -17.56 -5.15
CA ASP A 618 -12.97 -18.26 -6.43
C ASP A 618 -13.55 -17.35 -7.52
N HIS A 619 -12.69 -16.61 -8.19
CA HIS A 619 -13.08 -15.71 -9.27
C HIS A 619 -13.27 -16.42 -10.62
N TYR A 620 -12.72 -17.62 -10.80
CA TYR A 620 -12.75 -18.39 -12.06
C TYR A 620 -13.42 -19.76 -11.95
N GLY A 621 -14.04 -20.06 -10.81
CA GLY A 621 -14.71 -21.34 -10.58
C GLY A 621 -13.78 -22.53 -10.32
N ASN A 622 -12.48 -22.28 -10.13
CA ASN A 622 -11.49 -23.35 -9.95
C ASN A 622 -11.57 -24.00 -8.56
N ILE A 623 -11.74 -23.20 -7.50
CA ILE A 623 -11.87 -23.70 -6.12
C ILE A 623 -13.15 -24.54 -5.99
N HIS A 624 -14.27 -24.06 -6.51
CA HIS A 624 -15.53 -24.80 -6.50
C HIS A 624 -15.45 -26.08 -7.34
N TYR A 625 -14.68 -26.09 -8.43
CA TYR A 625 -14.42 -27.32 -9.17
C TYR A 625 -13.60 -28.33 -8.38
N GLN A 626 -12.59 -27.89 -7.64
CA GLN A 626 -11.84 -28.75 -6.73
C GLN A 626 -12.73 -29.31 -5.60
N LEU A 627 -13.63 -28.49 -5.04
CA LEU A 627 -14.65 -28.92 -4.09
C LEU A 627 -15.57 -29.97 -4.69
N TYR A 628 -16.04 -29.79 -5.92
CA TYR A 628 -16.82 -30.80 -6.63
C TYR A 628 -16.10 -32.15 -6.67
N LEU A 629 -14.83 -32.15 -7.09
CA LEU A 629 -14.02 -33.38 -7.16
C LEU A 629 -13.89 -34.03 -5.78
N ALA A 630 -13.60 -33.25 -4.75
CA ALA A 630 -13.41 -33.75 -3.39
C ALA A 630 -14.71 -34.32 -2.81
N TYR A 631 -15.84 -33.60 -2.88
CA TYR A 631 -17.15 -34.06 -2.40
C TYR A 631 -17.60 -35.33 -3.09
N ARG A 632 -17.45 -35.41 -4.43
CA ARG A 632 -17.80 -36.59 -5.20
C ARG A 632 -16.99 -37.81 -4.75
N LYS A 633 -15.70 -37.62 -4.47
CA LYS A 633 -14.82 -38.74 -4.06
C LYS A 633 -15.11 -39.23 -2.64
N VAL A 634 -15.60 -38.37 -1.76
CA VAL A 634 -16.03 -38.78 -0.39
C VAL A 634 -17.51 -39.17 -0.30
N GLY A 635 -18.21 -39.25 -1.46
CA GLY A 635 -19.61 -39.71 -1.53
C GLY A 635 -20.66 -38.66 -1.14
N GLN A 636 -20.32 -37.39 -1.09
CA GLN A 636 -21.24 -36.28 -0.75
C GLN A 636 -21.85 -35.69 -2.04
N GLU A 637 -22.64 -36.47 -2.74
CA GLU A 637 -23.13 -36.15 -4.10
C GLU A 637 -23.92 -34.84 -4.17
N ALA A 638 -24.77 -34.54 -3.18
CA ALA A 638 -25.55 -33.30 -3.18
C ALA A 638 -24.66 -32.04 -3.09
N LEU A 639 -23.61 -32.08 -2.27
CA LEU A 639 -22.64 -30.99 -2.16
C LEU A 639 -21.77 -30.89 -3.41
N ALA A 640 -21.42 -32.04 -4.01
CA ALA A 640 -20.68 -32.07 -5.26
C ALA A 640 -21.46 -31.35 -6.39
N GLN A 641 -22.74 -31.67 -6.57
CA GLN A 641 -23.57 -31.00 -7.60
C GLN A 641 -23.71 -29.50 -7.35
N LYS A 642 -23.88 -29.09 -6.09
CA LYS A 642 -23.93 -27.66 -5.71
C LYS A 642 -22.61 -26.94 -6.05
N ALA A 643 -21.47 -27.55 -5.72
CA ALA A 643 -20.16 -26.99 -6.01
C ALA A 643 -19.90 -26.90 -7.52
N LEU A 644 -20.30 -27.93 -8.30
CA LEU A 644 -20.20 -27.89 -9.76
C LEU A 644 -21.04 -26.78 -10.37
N ALA A 645 -22.30 -26.65 -9.96
CA ALA A 645 -23.17 -25.58 -10.43
C ALA A 645 -22.56 -24.20 -10.14
N ARG A 646 -22.06 -24.00 -8.92
CA ARG A 646 -21.40 -22.74 -8.54
C ARG A 646 -20.15 -22.45 -9.36
N SER A 647 -19.30 -23.46 -9.61
CA SER A 647 -18.14 -23.35 -10.51
C SER A 647 -18.54 -22.90 -11.91
N GLN A 648 -19.60 -23.49 -12.46
CA GLN A 648 -20.10 -23.16 -13.80
C GLN A 648 -20.68 -21.73 -13.85
N ASP A 649 -21.42 -21.32 -12.81
CA ASP A 649 -21.96 -19.96 -12.73
C ASP A 649 -20.86 -18.91 -12.66
N ILE A 650 -19.84 -19.13 -11.82
CA ILE A 650 -18.69 -18.22 -11.72
C ILE A 650 -17.97 -18.14 -13.07
N ARG A 651 -17.70 -19.28 -13.74
CA ARG A 651 -17.02 -19.31 -15.05
C ARG A 651 -17.81 -18.57 -16.11
N ARG A 652 -19.14 -18.75 -16.13
CA ARG A 652 -20.01 -18.05 -17.08
C ARG A 652 -19.96 -16.54 -16.85
N SER A 653 -20.13 -16.11 -15.60
CA SER A 653 -20.06 -14.69 -15.23
C SER A 653 -18.69 -14.07 -15.54
N SER A 654 -17.60 -14.80 -15.27
CA SER A 654 -16.25 -14.36 -15.63
C SER A 654 -16.07 -14.26 -17.14
N LEU A 655 -16.53 -15.25 -17.91
CA LEU A 655 -16.44 -15.23 -19.36
C LEU A 655 -17.30 -14.12 -19.99
N GLU A 656 -18.51 -13.89 -19.47
CA GLU A 656 -19.38 -12.78 -19.89
C GLU A 656 -18.72 -11.44 -19.61
N HIS A 657 -18.07 -11.30 -18.43
CA HIS A 657 -17.31 -10.13 -18.08
C HIS A 657 -16.11 -9.94 -19.02
N ASP A 658 -15.30 -10.96 -19.24
CA ASP A 658 -14.15 -10.92 -20.15
C ASP A 658 -14.56 -10.64 -21.60
N GLN A 659 -15.68 -11.21 -22.06
CA GLN A 659 -16.24 -10.93 -23.40
C GLN A 659 -16.76 -9.49 -23.52
N ALA A 660 -17.41 -8.97 -22.49
CA ALA A 660 -17.83 -7.57 -22.45
C ALA A 660 -16.61 -6.62 -22.49
N LEU A 661 -15.51 -7.02 -21.88
CA LEU A 661 -14.24 -6.29 -21.93
C LEU A 661 -13.59 -6.33 -23.32
N VAL A 662 -13.73 -7.44 -24.06
CA VAL A 662 -13.11 -7.64 -25.39
C VAL A 662 -13.97 -7.09 -26.52
N MET A 663 -15.31 -7.20 -26.41
CA MET A 663 -16.21 -6.84 -27.50
C MET A 663 -16.73 -5.40 -27.49
N GLY A 664 -16.35 -4.58 -26.48
CA GLY A 664 -16.72 -3.17 -26.36
C GLY A 664 -18.12 -2.87 -26.92
N SER A 665 -19.15 -2.71 -26.09
CA SER A 665 -20.43 -2.21 -26.62
C SER A 665 -20.17 -0.86 -27.26
N PRO A 666 -20.57 -0.63 -28.55
CA PRO A 666 -20.46 0.69 -29.13
C PRO A 666 -21.25 1.68 -28.24
N ARG A 667 -20.65 2.84 -27.94
CA ARG A 667 -21.39 3.94 -27.30
C ARG A 667 -22.68 4.14 -28.10
N GLY A 668 -23.83 3.94 -27.45
CA GLY A 668 -25.12 4.07 -28.11
C GLY A 668 -25.23 5.44 -28.75
N GLU A 669 -25.56 5.47 -30.06
CA GLU A 669 -26.01 6.70 -30.69
C GLU A 669 -27.16 7.26 -29.84
N PRO A 670 -27.18 8.56 -29.53
CA PRO A 670 -28.29 9.16 -28.82
C PRO A 670 -29.54 9.00 -29.69
N ASP A 671 -30.56 8.34 -29.12
CA ASP A 671 -31.87 8.21 -29.75
C ASP A 671 -32.37 9.56 -30.23
N SER A 672 -32.40 9.75 -31.53
CA SER A 672 -33.04 10.86 -32.19
C SER A 672 -34.55 10.72 -32.01
N GLN A 673 -35.12 11.35 -30.99
CA GLN A 673 -36.51 11.80 -30.97
C GLN A 673 -36.64 13.20 -30.35
#